data_bb17f58e533ccebc3e587101f79c3b44
#
_entry.id   bb17f58e533ccebc3e587101f79c3b44
#
_cell.length_a   1.000
_cell.length_b   1.000
_cell.length_c   1.000
_cell.angle_alpha   90.00
_cell.angle_beta   90.00
_cell.angle_gamma   90.00
#
_symmetry.space_group_name_H-M   'P 1'
#
loop_
_entity.id
_entity.type
_entity.pdbx_description
1 polymer ?
#
loop_
_entity_poly.entity_id
_entity_poly.type
_entity_poly.pdbx_seq_one_letter_code
_entity_poly.pdbx_strand_id
1 'polypeptide(L)'
;MNTKTKNILRNMFIFGSISVLLVSIFSSSALKPVKAEVVEAEKNNKSNKSSNEIILKIGENQAVLNGSLVPIVKGNPAVKPFIDENNRTMIPLRFVSEAMGCEVGWNDSTREATVTTELNGVSITSTFKIGDRFFTISDVRDPIEMDTSAVIKDDSTFIPLRFLVEGVLSKKITWNENRLIGISDKENIFSADANSLLGFSEQNSDVGDLKVIGTQENLDKILAEYKENSTYYYGALEATAKDMVTAEAELKREDIAFGQTQNEPAYTPGPAEAPATMKEESMADSGTGNSTGASHSETNTQVKGVDEADIIKTDGKNIYYIANNELYIIDAENPSQLYVKTQLGDKDFNVSDFSPREMFLDKNYLTIVGSNFYGHMTPYRKSDVVQNDVAVMPMGSNSTGVIVYDISDISSPKMIKNYFIWGSYNSSRKIDNFLYLSTTDYKYDYGYADQPQFRITNYTENGTLKKISLTNTYCFAEVEDLSITTLSGINLTNANAEVSQKSFMGSSSSTVYVSKNNAYLVSYEYNYNDNSANTKINKFKINNGQVDLVASNKVKGNVLNQYSMDEHNGYFRIATTEESYTRGEFLTTNTVTIMDENLNTVGKLEGLAPGEHIKSARFMGDKIYLITFVQIDPLFVIEAKDPTNPHVLGELKIPGYSDYLHPYDENHLIGFGYDTEATGNTFIQKGLKVSLFDVSDLNNPKEKFTMTIGDTGSYSSMYYNPKSLMIDESRDLYAFPVSLNERTSSRVNGMDYYGDVRFYGALVFEINPNSGINLKGQVSHELENNNYRMDLERIIYIKDTLFTTTHREIQATDLNTFKKLGSIELN
;
A
#
# COMPACT_ATOMS: atom_id res chain seq x y z
N MET A 1 32.01 5.34 36.80
CA MET A 1 31.77 6.05 35.55
C MET A 1 33.06 6.06 34.75
N ASN A 2 33.00 5.50 33.55
CA ASN A 2 34.19 5.23 32.73
C ASN A 2 34.70 6.53 32.12
N THR A 3 36.01 6.67 31.91
CA THR A 3 36.69 7.88 31.39
C THR A 3 36.10 8.39 30.07
N LYS A 4 35.55 7.51 29.25
CA LYS A 4 34.82 7.88 28.01
C LYS A 4 33.53 8.69 28.24
N THR A 5 32.78 8.36 29.29
CA THR A 5 31.53 9.06 29.65
C THR A 5 31.79 10.45 30.21
N LYS A 6 32.94 10.64 30.91
CA LYS A 6 33.34 11.98 31.37
C LYS A 6 33.75 12.91 30.25
N ASN A 7 34.37 12.38 29.20
CA ASN A 7 34.76 13.18 28.03
C ASN A 7 33.57 13.60 27.16
N ILE A 8 32.55 12.71 27.04
CA ILE A 8 31.30 13.05 26.31
C ILE A 8 30.55 14.17 27.04
N LEU A 9 30.43 14.09 28.37
CA LEU A 9 29.78 15.10 29.18
C LEU A 9 30.56 16.43 29.17
N ARG A 10 31.91 16.40 29.15
CA ARG A 10 32.75 17.58 29.06
C ARG A 10 32.62 18.28 27.69
N ASN A 11 32.50 17.52 26.61
CA ASN A 11 32.29 18.05 25.24
C ASN A 11 30.88 18.63 25.06
N MET A 12 29.82 17.98 25.61
CA MET A 12 28.49 18.57 25.63
C MET A 12 28.41 19.89 26.42
N PHE A 13 29.17 20.01 27.52
CA PHE A 13 29.21 21.24 28.31
C PHE A 13 29.94 22.38 27.57
N ILE A 14 30.96 22.07 26.77
CA ILE A 14 31.69 23.09 25.98
C ILE A 14 30.82 23.64 24.86
N PHE A 15 30.07 22.80 24.12
CA PHE A 15 29.17 23.26 23.07
C PHE A 15 27.95 24.03 23.63
N GLY A 16 27.38 23.57 24.74
CA GLY A 16 26.33 24.29 25.43
C GLY A 16 26.80 25.65 25.94
N SER A 17 28.09 25.74 26.39
CA SER A 17 28.70 26.96 26.89
C SER A 17 29.01 27.99 25.80
N ILE A 18 29.37 27.57 24.58
CA ILE A 18 29.62 28.48 23.46
C ILE A 18 28.31 29.10 22.97
N SER A 19 27.22 28.31 22.85
CA SER A 19 25.90 28.86 22.51
C SER A 19 25.39 29.85 23.60
N VAL A 20 25.62 29.54 24.86
CA VAL A 20 25.26 30.40 25.99
C VAL A 20 26.23 31.62 26.10
N LEU A 21 27.52 31.46 25.76
CA LEU A 21 28.47 32.55 25.75
C LEU A 21 28.20 33.58 24.65
N LEU A 22 27.82 33.10 23.42
CA LEU A 22 27.40 33.99 22.33
C LEU A 22 26.11 34.75 22.69
N VAL A 23 25.14 34.10 23.37
CA VAL A 23 23.95 34.80 23.89
C VAL A 23 24.28 35.74 25.04
N SER A 24 25.26 35.40 25.91
CA SER A 24 25.64 36.24 27.06
C SER A 24 26.49 37.49 26.66
N ILE A 25 27.28 37.43 25.60
CA ILE A 25 27.97 38.60 25.05
C ILE A 25 26.98 39.65 24.53
N PHE A 26 25.83 39.21 24.00
CA PHE A 26 24.74 40.11 23.54
C PHE A 26 23.83 40.63 24.69
N SER A 27 23.81 39.97 25.86
CA SER A 27 22.96 40.39 26.97
C SER A 27 23.61 41.36 27.95
N SER A 28 24.91 41.67 27.82
CA SER A 28 25.62 42.58 28.74
C SER A 28 25.71 44.07 28.31
N SER A 29 25.18 44.42 27.14
CA SER A 29 24.99 45.83 26.76
C SER A 29 23.58 46.30 27.15
N ALA A 30 23.43 46.76 28.36
CA ALA A 30 22.20 47.31 28.90
C ALA A 30 21.72 48.51 28.10
N LEU A 31 20.62 48.38 27.40
CA LEU A 31 19.77 49.48 26.99
C LEU A 31 18.39 49.32 27.64
N LYS A 32 17.98 50.38 28.35
CA LYS A 32 16.73 50.52 29.10
C LYS A 32 15.50 50.24 28.21
N PRO A 33 14.39 49.80 28.77
CA PRO A 33 13.15 49.51 28.00
C PRO A 33 12.51 50.82 27.56
N VAL A 34 12.38 51.01 26.25
CA VAL A 34 11.49 52.02 25.66
C VAL A 34 10.23 51.29 25.27
N LYS A 35 9.09 51.80 25.71
CA LYS A 35 7.76 51.30 25.55
C LYS A 35 7.39 51.11 24.07
N ALA A 36 6.60 50.06 23.87
CA ALA A 36 5.91 49.76 22.61
C ALA A 36 4.97 50.90 22.20
N GLU A 37 5.32 51.55 21.08
CA GLU A 37 4.43 52.27 20.18
C GLU A 37 5.25 52.57 18.94
N VAL A 38 4.86 52.04 17.87
CA VAL A 38 5.25 52.11 16.47
C VAL A 38 5.56 50.72 15.90
N VAL A 39 4.53 49.95 15.67
CA VAL A 39 4.58 48.76 14.81
C VAL A 39 3.34 48.77 13.91
N GLU A 40 3.30 49.72 12.98
CA GLU A 40 2.32 49.66 11.87
C GLU A 40 2.80 50.24 10.53
N ALA A 41 4.08 50.53 10.37
CA ALA A 41 4.57 51.15 9.13
C ALA A 41 5.77 50.46 8.44
N GLU A 42 6.18 49.24 8.84
CA GLU A 42 7.26 48.53 8.13
C GLU A 42 6.84 47.10 7.70
N LYS A 43 5.73 47.02 6.98
CA LYS A 43 5.27 45.74 6.37
C LYS A 43 5.57 45.65 4.88
N ASN A 44 6.55 46.34 4.34
CA ASN A 44 6.97 46.17 2.94
C ASN A 44 8.44 46.50 2.76
N ASN A 45 9.36 45.67 3.26
CA ASN A 45 10.70 45.45 2.71
C ASN A 45 11.45 44.38 3.55
N LYS A 46 10.94 43.15 3.60
CA LYS A 46 11.76 41.97 3.90
C LYS A 46 12.25 41.43 2.58
N SER A 47 13.46 41.80 2.16
CA SER A 47 14.24 40.96 1.26
C SER A 47 14.29 39.56 1.85
N ASN A 48 13.71 38.57 1.17
CA ASN A 48 13.86 37.15 1.46
C ASN A 48 15.36 36.81 1.37
N LYS A 49 16.10 36.86 2.47
CA LYS A 49 17.36 36.15 2.60
C LYS A 49 16.95 34.67 2.74
N SER A 50 16.85 33.95 1.64
CA SER A 50 16.69 32.49 1.66
C SER A 50 17.85 31.92 2.47
N SER A 51 17.57 31.14 3.50
CA SER A 51 18.62 30.43 4.22
C SER A 51 19.27 29.46 3.24
N ASN A 52 20.60 29.55 3.06
CA ASN A 52 21.30 28.64 2.15
C ASN A 52 21.27 27.23 2.69
N GLU A 53 21.05 26.29 1.77
CA GLU A 53 20.94 24.83 2.03
C GLU A 53 22.04 24.15 1.22
N ILE A 54 22.87 23.35 1.89
CA ILE A 54 23.91 22.54 1.24
C ILE A 54 23.64 21.07 1.52
N ILE A 55 23.71 20.25 0.46
CA ILE A 55 23.76 18.78 0.61
C ILE A 55 25.08 18.29 0.00
N LEU A 56 25.87 17.59 0.83
CA LEU A 56 27.13 16.96 0.45
C LEU A 56 27.00 15.45 0.51
N LYS A 57 27.80 14.74 -0.28
CA LYS A 57 27.98 13.28 -0.16
C LYS A 57 29.45 12.95 0.11
N ILE A 58 29.63 11.99 1.01
CA ILE A 58 30.96 11.45 1.26
C ILE A 58 31.45 10.72 -0.01
N GLY A 59 32.63 11.14 -0.51
CA GLY A 59 33.25 10.55 -1.69
C GLY A 59 32.86 11.21 -3.03
N GLU A 60 31.93 12.20 -3.03
CA GLU A 60 31.53 12.89 -4.26
C GLU A 60 32.13 14.30 -4.35
N ASN A 61 32.44 14.74 -5.58
CA ASN A 61 33.03 16.06 -5.87
C ASN A 61 32.02 17.14 -6.24
N GLN A 62 30.74 16.83 -6.13
CA GLN A 62 29.63 17.74 -6.38
C GLN A 62 28.78 17.87 -5.10
N ALA A 63 28.08 18.96 -5.00
CA ALA A 63 27.15 19.28 -3.90
C ALA A 63 25.86 19.87 -4.49
N VAL A 64 24.75 19.78 -3.75
CA VAL A 64 23.55 20.57 -4.05
C VAL A 64 23.56 21.82 -3.18
N LEU A 65 23.54 22.97 -3.81
CA LEU A 65 23.46 24.28 -3.17
C LEU A 65 22.13 24.92 -3.57
N ASN A 66 21.21 25.10 -2.64
CA ASN A 66 19.88 25.69 -2.87
C ASN A 66 19.12 25.03 -4.03
N GLY A 67 19.14 23.69 -4.09
CA GLY A 67 18.46 22.91 -5.13
C GLY A 67 19.20 22.82 -6.47
N SER A 68 20.42 23.35 -6.59
CA SER A 68 21.22 23.30 -7.82
C SER A 68 22.51 22.51 -7.62
N LEU A 69 22.82 21.62 -8.57
CA LEU A 69 24.08 20.85 -8.57
C LEU A 69 25.26 21.74 -8.92
N VAL A 70 26.28 21.76 -8.05
CA VAL A 70 27.50 22.58 -8.23
C VAL A 70 28.73 21.74 -7.90
N PRO A 71 29.89 21.96 -8.57
CA PRO A 71 31.14 21.34 -8.19
C PRO A 71 31.64 21.95 -6.87
N ILE A 72 32.18 21.10 -5.97
CA ILE A 72 32.75 21.53 -4.70
C ILE A 72 33.98 22.44 -4.97
N VAL A 73 34.83 22.07 -5.89
CA VAL A 73 35.92 22.92 -6.39
C VAL A 73 35.95 22.86 -7.91
N LYS A 74 35.73 24.00 -8.56
CA LYS A 74 35.75 24.10 -10.02
C LYS A 74 37.14 23.74 -10.58
N GLY A 75 37.20 22.71 -11.41
CA GLY A 75 38.44 22.24 -12.04
C GLY A 75 39.29 21.28 -11.19
N ASN A 76 38.89 20.97 -9.96
CA ASN A 76 39.56 19.98 -9.11
C ASN A 76 38.58 18.90 -8.60
N PRO A 77 38.33 17.82 -9.38
CA PRO A 77 37.41 16.76 -9.00
C PRO A 77 37.92 15.82 -7.90
N ALA A 78 39.16 15.97 -7.45
CA ALA A 78 39.74 15.18 -6.35
C ALA A 78 39.20 15.65 -4.98
N VAL A 79 38.72 16.89 -4.86
CA VAL A 79 38.22 17.46 -3.60
C VAL A 79 36.83 16.88 -3.32
N LYS A 80 36.75 16.06 -2.27
CA LYS A 80 35.53 15.31 -1.88
C LYS A 80 35.44 15.21 -0.37
N PRO A 81 34.29 15.33 0.27
CA PRO A 81 34.12 14.97 1.68
C PRO A 81 34.55 13.52 1.91
N PHE A 82 35.21 13.25 3.04
CA PHE A 82 35.69 11.92 3.35
C PHE A 82 35.62 11.62 4.86
N ILE A 83 35.80 10.34 5.22
CA ILE A 83 35.96 9.91 6.61
C ILE A 83 37.44 9.67 6.87
N ASP A 84 37.99 10.30 7.91
CA ASP A 84 39.38 10.13 8.30
C ASP A 84 39.65 8.83 9.09
N GLU A 85 40.91 8.58 9.42
CA GLU A 85 41.35 7.42 10.20
C GLU A 85 40.77 7.35 11.64
N ASN A 86 40.27 8.48 12.15
CA ASN A 86 39.60 8.60 13.43
C ASN A 86 38.07 8.44 13.33
N ASN A 87 37.56 8.00 12.20
CA ASN A 87 36.13 7.91 11.89
C ASN A 87 35.40 9.27 12.03
N ARG A 88 36.00 10.35 11.56
CA ARG A 88 35.44 11.68 11.54
C ARG A 88 35.18 12.12 10.10
N THR A 89 34.04 12.74 9.90
CA THR A 89 33.66 13.29 8.59
C THR A 89 34.36 14.62 8.40
N MET A 90 35.18 14.69 7.35
CA MET A 90 35.96 15.82 6.92
C MET A 90 35.31 16.50 5.73
N ILE A 91 35.04 17.81 5.84
CA ILE A 91 34.40 18.60 4.80
C ILE A 91 35.31 19.75 4.31
N PRO A 92 35.18 20.11 3.01
CA PRO A 92 36.01 21.21 2.46
C PRO A 92 35.57 22.55 3.03
N LEU A 93 36.49 23.15 3.81
CA LEU A 93 36.25 24.39 4.59
C LEU A 93 35.75 25.52 3.70
N ARG A 94 36.47 25.82 2.61
CA ARG A 94 36.20 26.99 1.76
C ARG A 94 34.79 26.87 1.13
N PHE A 95 34.52 25.75 0.48
CA PHE A 95 33.23 25.55 -0.18
C PHE A 95 32.05 25.73 0.77
N VAL A 96 32.07 25.05 1.90
CA VAL A 96 30.95 25.10 2.87
C VAL A 96 30.80 26.50 3.49
N SER A 97 31.90 27.13 3.85
CA SER A 97 31.85 28.47 4.46
C SER A 97 31.38 29.54 3.49
N GLU A 98 31.94 29.59 2.27
CA GLU A 98 31.55 30.57 1.24
C GLU A 98 30.09 30.35 0.78
N ALA A 99 29.65 29.11 0.63
CA ALA A 99 28.26 28.80 0.32
C ALA A 99 27.28 29.25 1.42
N MET A 100 27.73 29.33 2.67
CA MET A 100 26.96 29.87 3.80
C MET A 100 27.15 31.40 3.98
N GLY A 101 27.83 32.06 3.04
CA GLY A 101 27.99 33.52 3.02
C GLY A 101 29.09 34.04 3.91
N CYS A 102 30.08 33.20 4.29
CA CYS A 102 31.25 33.59 5.08
C CYS A 102 32.43 33.94 4.18
N GLU A 103 33.32 34.79 4.65
CA GLU A 103 34.61 35.10 4.02
C GLU A 103 35.68 34.09 4.48
N VAL A 104 36.47 33.54 3.53
CA VAL A 104 37.50 32.55 3.83
C VAL A 104 38.88 33.07 3.43
N GLY A 105 39.79 33.19 4.42
CA GLY A 105 41.17 33.56 4.23
C GLY A 105 42.14 32.37 4.35
N TRP A 106 43.34 32.52 3.79
CA TRP A 106 44.45 31.60 3.93
C TRP A 106 45.77 32.32 4.17
N ASN A 107 46.52 31.91 5.16
CA ASN A 107 47.87 32.40 5.42
C ASN A 107 48.87 31.26 5.19
N ASP A 108 49.62 31.37 4.13
CA ASP A 108 50.58 30.36 3.73
C ASP A 108 51.78 30.25 4.70
N SER A 109 52.22 31.39 5.31
CA SER A 109 53.35 31.40 6.22
C SER A 109 53.06 30.72 7.56
N THR A 110 51.86 30.83 8.10
CA THR A 110 51.42 30.21 9.36
C THR A 110 50.65 28.88 9.12
N ARG A 111 50.28 28.60 7.87
CA ARG A 111 49.41 27.50 7.44
C ARG A 111 48.07 27.50 8.19
N GLU A 112 47.44 28.64 8.20
CA GLU A 112 46.19 28.91 8.87
C GLU A 112 45.07 29.27 7.88
N ALA A 113 43.92 28.61 8.01
CA ALA A 113 42.70 28.99 7.34
C ALA A 113 41.80 29.81 8.30
N THR A 114 41.23 30.87 7.81
CA THR A 114 40.30 31.70 8.58
C THR A 114 38.90 31.69 7.95
N VAL A 115 37.89 31.66 8.80
CA VAL A 115 36.49 31.82 8.43
C VAL A 115 35.93 33.00 9.20
N THR A 116 35.48 34.02 8.47
CA THR A 116 34.87 35.21 9.07
C THR A 116 33.37 35.20 8.81
N THR A 117 32.59 35.23 9.86
CA THR A 117 31.13 35.30 9.87
C THR A 117 30.68 36.67 10.36
N GLU A 118 29.62 37.23 9.79
CA GLU A 118 28.96 38.41 10.32
C GLU A 118 27.71 38.04 11.11
N LEU A 119 27.68 38.37 12.39
CA LEU A 119 26.55 38.15 13.26
C LEU A 119 26.09 39.47 13.89
N ASN A 120 24.90 39.95 13.53
CA ASN A 120 24.34 41.23 14.01
C ASN A 120 25.29 42.46 13.86
N GLY A 121 26.07 42.51 12.77
CA GLY A 121 26.98 43.56 12.46
C GLY A 121 28.33 43.47 13.20
N VAL A 122 28.63 42.32 13.81
CA VAL A 122 29.93 42.02 14.42
C VAL A 122 30.61 40.92 13.60
N SER A 123 31.83 41.16 13.14
CA SER A 123 32.65 40.17 12.45
C SER A 123 33.34 39.26 13.46
N ILE A 124 33.10 37.97 13.36
CA ILE A 124 33.70 36.92 14.17
C ILE A 124 34.60 36.08 13.28
N THR A 125 35.89 35.97 13.61
CA THR A 125 36.85 35.20 12.83
C THR A 125 37.28 33.96 13.60
N SER A 126 37.10 32.79 12.96
CA SER A 126 37.58 31.49 13.44
C SER A 126 38.86 31.12 12.68
N THR A 127 39.92 30.69 13.39
CA THR A 127 41.21 30.34 12.79
C THR A 127 41.56 28.90 13.05
N PHE A 128 41.84 28.15 11.97
CA PHE A 128 42.20 26.73 11.96
C PHE A 128 43.62 26.60 11.45
N LYS A 129 44.50 26.00 12.24
CA LYS A 129 45.90 25.73 11.86
C LYS A 129 46.00 24.27 11.38
N ILE A 130 46.62 24.07 10.22
CA ILE A 130 46.80 22.75 9.66
C ILE A 130 47.66 21.86 10.55
N GLY A 131 47.16 20.63 10.84
CA GLY A 131 47.81 19.68 11.72
C GLY A 131 47.49 19.89 13.22
N ASP A 132 46.81 21.00 13.56
CA ASP A 132 46.45 21.29 14.94
C ASP A 132 45.03 20.77 15.23
N ARG A 133 44.84 20.27 16.46
CA ARG A 133 43.51 19.87 16.97
C ARG A 133 42.77 21.01 17.65
N PHE A 134 43.37 22.19 17.72
CA PHE A 134 42.72 23.35 18.32
C PHE A 134 42.47 24.42 17.27
N PHE A 135 41.33 25.07 17.38
CA PHE A 135 41.01 26.29 16.62
C PHE A 135 40.64 27.43 17.58
N THR A 136 40.79 28.63 17.13
CA THR A 136 40.47 29.85 17.93
C THR A 136 39.35 30.62 17.28
N ILE A 137 38.56 31.29 18.09
CA ILE A 137 37.52 32.24 17.65
C ILE A 137 37.89 33.61 18.23
N SER A 138 37.81 34.67 17.41
CA SER A 138 37.98 36.05 17.90
C SER A 138 37.02 36.26 19.08
N ASP A 139 37.44 36.97 20.10
CA ASP A 139 36.68 37.24 21.33
C ASP A 139 36.43 36.03 22.27
N VAL A 140 36.91 34.80 21.92
CA VAL A 140 36.92 33.64 22.79
C VAL A 140 38.34 33.40 23.30
N ARG A 141 38.55 33.45 24.61
CA ARG A 141 39.88 33.43 25.23
C ARG A 141 40.62 32.11 25.10
N ASP A 142 39.89 30.99 25.17
CA ASP A 142 40.51 29.68 25.17
C ASP A 142 40.32 28.98 23.84
N PRO A 143 41.35 28.35 23.25
CA PRO A 143 41.21 27.52 22.05
C PRO A 143 40.28 26.36 22.25
N ILE A 144 39.54 26.00 21.20
CA ILE A 144 38.54 24.91 21.20
C ILE A 144 39.17 23.67 20.61
N GLU A 145 39.13 22.55 21.36
CA GLU A 145 39.68 21.27 20.91
C GLU A 145 38.70 20.54 19.97
N MET A 146 39.18 20.20 18.77
CA MET A 146 38.50 19.35 17.81
C MET A 146 38.83 17.87 18.08
N ASP A 147 37.95 16.98 17.61
CA ASP A 147 38.11 15.50 17.75
C ASP A 147 39.13 14.92 16.72
N THR A 148 39.47 15.68 15.67
CA THR A 148 40.59 15.40 14.76
C THR A 148 41.17 16.75 14.23
N SER A 149 42.38 16.74 13.67
CA SER A 149 43.05 17.94 13.21
C SER A 149 42.55 18.45 11.85
N ALA A 150 42.68 19.74 11.59
CA ALA A 150 42.54 20.33 10.27
C ALA A 150 43.63 19.80 9.32
N VAL A 151 43.25 19.39 8.10
CA VAL A 151 44.18 18.80 7.13
C VAL A 151 44.08 19.49 5.76
N ILE A 152 45.19 19.45 5.02
CA ILE A 152 45.19 19.76 3.59
C ILE A 152 45.21 18.43 2.82
N LYS A 153 44.30 18.27 1.90
CA LYS A 153 44.21 17.15 0.99
C LYS A 153 43.73 17.64 -0.39
N ASP A 154 44.39 17.19 -1.45
CA ASP A 154 44.05 17.57 -2.83
C ASP A 154 43.95 19.12 -3.00
N ASP A 155 44.96 19.86 -2.47
CA ASP A 155 45.05 21.31 -2.46
C ASP A 155 43.89 22.07 -1.79
N SER A 156 43.17 21.39 -0.89
CA SER A 156 42.04 21.98 -0.16
C SER A 156 42.11 21.69 1.33
N THR A 157 41.68 22.67 2.13
CA THR A 157 41.60 22.55 3.59
C THR A 157 40.33 21.82 4.00
N PHE A 158 40.45 20.78 4.81
CA PHE A 158 39.33 20.02 5.37
C PHE A 158 39.29 20.18 6.88
N ILE A 159 38.10 20.36 7.41
CA ILE A 159 37.79 20.52 8.82
C ILE A 159 36.77 19.46 9.22
N PRO A 160 36.81 18.94 10.46
CA PRO A 160 35.77 18.07 10.97
C PRO A 160 34.38 18.74 10.92
N LEU A 161 33.45 18.08 10.30
CA LEU A 161 32.11 18.58 9.94
C LEU A 161 31.43 19.36 11.09
N ARG A 162 31.36 18.75 12.29
CA ARG A 162 30.63 19.31 13.42
C ARG A 162 31.24 20.64 13.90
N PHE A 163 32.55 20.74 13.92
CA PHE A 163 33.21 21.93 14.40
C PHE A 163 33.07 23.11 13.43
N LEU A 164 33.07 22.87 12.14
CA LEU A 164 32.78 23.92 11.18
C LEU A 164 31.30 24.30 11.18
N VAL A 165 30.41 23.33 11.06
CA VAL A 165 28.98 23.61 10.83
C VAL A 165 28.27 24.10 12.09
N GLU A 166 28.36 23.36 13.19
CA GLU A 166 27.71 23.75 14.46
C GLU A 166 28.51 24.77 15.24
N GLY A 167 29.85 24.61 15.27
CA GLY A 167 30.74 25.44 16.08
C GLY A 167 31.00 26.82 15.48
N VAL A 168 31.18 26.95 14.17
CA VAL A 168 31.50 28.20 13.49
C VAL A 168 30.34 28.83 12.76
N LEU A 169 29.62 28.01 11.96
CA LEU A 169 28.54 28.51 11.10
C LEU A 169 27.18 28.58 11.81
N SER A 170 27.05 27.97 13.00
CA SER A 170 25.81 27.89 13.80
C SER A 170 24.65 27.31 12.98
N LYS A 171 24.94 26.30 12.16
CA LYS A 171 23.97 25.59 11.33
C LYS A 171 23.69 24.19 11.88
N LYS A 172 22.55 23.61 11.50
CA LYS A 172 22.18 22.23 11.82
C LYS A 172 22.80 21.25 10.83
N ILE A 173 23.20 20.09 11.33
CA ILE A 173 23.64 18.95 10.52
C ILE A 173 22.54 17.90 10.54
N THR A 174 22.11 17.49 9.35
CA THR A 174 21.24 16.34 9.18
C THR A 174 21.95 15.25 8.38
N TRP A 175 21.63 14.00 8.67
CA TRP A 175 22.16 12.84 7.99
C TRP A 175 21.03 12.01 7.45
N ASN A 176 21.26 11.42 6.28
CA ASN A 176 20.40 10.33 5.83
C ASN A 176 21.21 9.02 5.72
N GLU A 177 20.51 7.92 5.52
CA GLU A 177 21.09 6.58 5.44
C GLU A 177 22.08 6.41 4.27
N ASN A 178 21.98 7.26 3.25
CA ASN A 178 22.81 7.27 2.04
C ASN A 178 24.13 8.07 2.19
N ARG A 179 24.58 8.35 3.41
CA ARG A 179 25.78 9.15 3.69
C ARG A 179 25.72 10.58 3.15
N LEU A 180 24.50 11.13 3.00
CA LEU A 180 24.30 12.53 2.70
C LEU A 180 24.40 13.35 3.97
N ILE A 181 25.01 14.52 3.83
CA ILE A 181 25.19 15.51 4.86
C ILE A 181 24.37 16.73 4.46
N GLY A 182 23.30 17.00 5.18
CA GLY A 182 22.53 18.24 5.04
C GLY A 182 23.03 19.31 5.99
N ILE A 183 23.25 20.52 5.49
CA ILE A 183 23.69 21.70 6.27
C ILE A 183 22.71 22.84 6.02
N SER A 184 21.95 23.25 7.04
CA SER A 184 20.98 24.34 6.92
C SER A 184 20.47 24.82 8.29
N ASP A 185 19.55 25.78 8.29
CA ASP A 185 18.78 26.18 9.47
C ASP A 185 17.58 25.25 9.74
N LYS A 186 17.19 24.45 8.75
CA LYS A 186 16.05 23.51 8.82
C LYS A 186 16.48 22.13 9.33
N GLU A 187 15.53 21.37 9.85
CA GLU A 187 15.80 20.01 10.38
C GLU A 187 15.88 18.93 9.29
N ASN A 188 15.20 19.12 8.16
CA ASN A 188 15.27 18.18 7.04
C ASN A 188 15.26 18.95 5.72
N ILE A 189 16.31 18.76 4.91
CA ILE A 189 16.48 19.41 3.60
C ILE A 189 16.68 18.41 2.46
N PHE A 190 16.56 17.10 2.74
CA PHE A 190 16.70 16.08 1.72
C PHE A 190 15.38 15.97 0.92
N SER A 191 15.27 16.76 -0.15
CA SER A 191 14.20 16.63 -1.13
C SER A 191 14.54 15.55 -2.16
N ALA A 192 13.52 14.97 -2.80
CA ALA A 192 13.72 14.02 -3.90
C ALA A 192 14.54 14.62 -5.05
N ASP A 193 14.37 15.92 -5.33
CA ASP A 193 15.12 16.64 -6.36
C ASP A 193 16.60 16.77 -6.00
N ALA A 194 16.93 17.09 -4.75
CA ALA A 194 18.30 17.19 -4.28
C ALA A 194 19.02 15.85 -4.33
N ASN A 195 18.34 14.78 -4.02
CA ASN A 195 18.82 13.41 -4.16
C ASN A 195 19.10 13.09 -5.64
N SER A 196 18.21 13.40 -6.54
CA SER A 196 18.35 13.19 -7.99
C SER A 196 19.54 13.93 -8.59
N LEU A 197 19.77 15.19 -8.17
CA LEU A 197 20.81 16.05 -8.70
C LEU A 197 22.24 15.62 -8.37
N LEU A 198 22.48 14.97 -7.22
CA LEU A 198 23.80 14.42 -6.86
C LEU A 198 24.11 13.07 -7.51
N GLY A 199 23.33 12.69 -8.56
CA GLY A 199 23.46 11.37 -9.18
C GLY A 199 22.90 10.29 -8.25
N PHE A 200 22.16 10.72 -7.25
CA PHE A 200 21.21 9.91 -6.54
C PHE A 200 19.90 9.88 -7.34
N SER A 201 19.86 9.05 -8.28
CA SER A 201 18.98 7.90 -8.11
C SER A 201 19.37 7.30 -6.78
N GLU A 202 18.48 7.31 -5.79
CA GLU A 202 18.66 6.48 -4.61
C GLU A 202 19.29 5.19 -5.13
N GLN A 203 20.54 4.90 -4.79
CA GLN A 203 21.02 3.54 -4.85
C GLN A 203 20.24 2.91 -3.73
N ASN A 204 19.02 2.46 -4.06
CA ASN A 204 18.21 1.71 -3.16
C ASN A 204 19.13 0.58 -2.70
N SER A 205 19.41 0.52 -1.43
CA SER A 205 20.16 -0.59 -0.85
C SER A 205 19.29 -1.84 -1.01
N ASP A 206 19.93 -2.98 -1.14
CA ASP A 206 19.22 -4.25 -1.07
C ASP A 206 18.32 -4.29 0.17
N VAL A 207 17.13 -4.84 0.03
CA VAL A 207 16.11 -4.91 1.09
C VAL A 207 15.72 -6.36 1.32
N GLY A 208 16.23 -6.96 2.39
CA GLY A 208 16.08 -8.40 2.61
C GLY A 208 16.67 -9.20 1.46
N ASP A 209 15.87 -10.07 0.84
CA ASP A 209 16.26 -10.89 -0.32
C ASP A 209 16.15 -10.13 -1.67
N LEU A 210 15.66 -8.91 -1.66
CA LEU A 210 15.51 -8.07 -2.84
C LEU A 210 16.79 -7.28 -3.12
N LYS A 211 17.33 -7.45 -4.31
CA LYS A 211 18.49 -6.74 -4.84
C LYS A 211 18.07 -5.66 -5.81
N VAL A 212 18.66 -4.47 -5.70
CA VAL A 212 18.43 -3.40 -6.68
C VAL A 212 19.02 -3.81 -8.03
N ILE A 213 18.22 -3.73 -9.09
CA ILE A 213 18.72 -4.00 -10.45
C ILE A 213 19.75 -2.93 -10.85
N GLY A 214 19.43 -1.65 -10.68
CA GLY A 214 20.33 -0.51 -10.80
C GLY A 214 20.77 -0.19 -12.21
N THR A 215 21.26 -1.18 -12.97
CA THR A 215 21.84 -0.99 -14.32
C THR A 215 21.29 -1.98 -15.34
N GLN A 216 21.40 -1.62 -16.64
CA GLN A 216 21.03 -2.52 -17.74
C GLN A 216 21.89 -3.78 -17.76
N GLU A 217 23.18 -3.68 -17.44
CA GLU A 217 24.09 -4.81 -17.37
C GLU A 217 23.65 -5.85 -16.34
N ASN A 218 23.23 -5.40 -15.15
CA ASN A 218 22.69 -6.28 -14.12
C ASN A 218 21.37 -6.93 -14.56
N LEU A 219 20.50 -6.17 -15.21
CA LEU A 219 19.25 -6.71 -15.75
C LEU A 219 19.52 -7.80 -16.78
N ASP A 220 20.42 -7.55 -17.73
CA ASP A 220 20.78 -8.52 -18.78
C ASP A 220 21.37 -9.81 -18.17
N LYS A 221 22.13 -9.70 -17.08
CA LYS A 221 22.67 -10.83 -16.33
C LYS A 221 21.56 -11.64 -15.65
N ILE A 222 20.63 -10.99 -14.96
CA ILE A 222 19.47 -11.62 -14.32
C ILE A 222 18.63 -12.37 -15.37
N LEU A 223 18.39 -11.76 -16.53
CA LEU A 223 17.62 -12.39 -17.61
C LEU A 223 18.34 -13.59 -18.22
N ALA A 224 19.69 -13.55 -18.32
CA ALA A 224 20.49 -14.68 -18.79
C ALA A 224 20.42 -15.85 -17.80
N GLU A 225 20.55 -15.59 -16.51
CA GLU A 225 20.44 -16.59 -15.44
C GLU A 225 19.01 -17.21 -15.39
N TYR A 226 17.97 -16.39 -15.52
CA TYR A 226 16.59 -16.89 -15.63
C TYR A 226 16.40 -17.83 -16.82
N LYS A 227 16.93 -17.46 -17.98
CA LYS A 227 16.82 -18.27 -19.21
C LYS A 227 17.54 -19.61 -19.07
N GLU A 228 18.70 -19.64 -18.45
CA GLU A 228 19.45 -20.87 -18.19
C GLU A 228 18.66 -21.80 -17.26
N ASN A 229 18.13 -21.28 -16.16
CA ASN A 229 17.34 -22.04 -15.19
C ASN A 229 16.01 -22.53 -15.78
N SER A 230 15.30 -21.70 -16.55
CA SER A 230 14.01 -22.07 -17.17
C SER A 230 14.20 -23.14 -18.24
N THR A 231 15.29 -23.10 -19.02
CA THR A 231 15.58 -24.12 -20.04
C THR A 231 15.82 -25.50 -19.40
N TYR A 232 16.46 -25.52 -18.24
CA TYR A 232 16.67 -26.75 -17.48
C TYR A 232 15.34 -27.32 -16.96
N TYR A 233 14.43 -26.46 -16.49
CA TYR A 233 13.13 -26.86 -15.98
C TYR A 233 12.19 -27.42 -17.06
N TYR A 234 12.12 -26.74 -18.23
CA TYR A 234 11.35 -27.21 -19.37
C TYR A 234 11.95 -28.50 -19.99
N GLY A 235 13.25 -28.63 -20.04
CA GLY A 235 13.94 -29.84 -20.47
C GLY A 235 13.66 -31.04 -19.56
N ALA A 236 13.59 -30.83 -18.25
CA ALA A 236 13.21 -31.85 -17.27
C ALA A 236 11.73 -32.26 -17.39
N LEU A 237 10.82 -31.31 -17.60
CA LEU A 237 9.40 -31.59 -17.86
C LEU A 237 9.16 -32.33 -19.16
N GLU A 238 9.88 -31.98 -20.26
CA GLU A 238 9.82 -32.73 -21.50
C GLU A 238 10.38 -34.17 -21.36
N ALA A 239 11.41 -34.37 -20.56
CA ALA A 239 11.94 -35.69 -20.26
C ALA A 239 10.96 -36.54 -19.47
N THR A 240 10.36 -35.98 -18.40
CA THR A 240 9.31 -36.65 -17.61
C THR A 240 8.03 -36.89 -18.43
N ALA A 241 7.61 -35.99 -19.29
CA ALA A 241 6.49 -36.20 -20.19
C ALA A 241 6.76 -37.29 -21.23
N LYS A 242 7.99 -37.37 -21.75
CA LYS A 242 8.42 -38.48 -22.64
C LYS A 242 8.41 -39.81 -21.89
N ASP A 243 8.90 -39.85 -20.66
CA ASP A 243 8.89 -41.04 -19.83
C ASP A 243 7.44 -41.49 -19.46
N MET A 244 6.54 -40.52 -19.21
CA MET A 244 5.10 -40.82 -18.99
C MET A 244 4.42 -41.34 -20.26
N VAL A 245 4.73 -40.77 -21.43
CA VAL A 245 4.18 -41.25 -22.73
C VAL A 245 4.71 -42.64 -23.07
N THR A 246 5.95 -42.97 -22.74
CA THR A 246 6.50 -44.32 -22.91
C THR A 246 5.87 -45.31 -21.94
N ALA A 247 5.62 -44.92 -20.67
CA ALA A 247 4.91 -45.75 -19.69
C ALA A 247 3.43 -45.96 -20.07
N GLU A 248 2.73 -44.96 -20.61
CA GLU A 248 1.39 -45.11 -21.16
C GLU A 248 1.32 -46.02 -22.40
N ALA A 249 2.36 -46.03 -23.20
CA ALA A 249 2.45 -46.93 -24.37
C ALA A 249 2.68 -48.40 -23.99
N GLU A 250 3.29 -48.68 -22.86
CA GLU A 250 3.43 -50.02 -22.29
C GLU A 250 2.16 -50.50 -21.57
N LEU A 251 1.37 -49.58 -20.97
CA LEU A 251 0.09 -49.91 -20.32
C LEU A 251 -1.10 -50.12 -21.27
N LYS A 252 -0.97 -49.73 -22.53
CA LYS A 252 -2.08 -49.92 -23.54
C LYS A 252 -2.20 -51.31 -24.14
N ARG A 253 -1.70 -52.32 -23.47
CA ARG A 253 -1.86 -53.76 -23.89
C ARG A 253 -2.86 -54.58 -23.06
N GLU A 254 -3.60 -53.98 -22.16
CA GLU A 254 -4.70 -54.66 -21.49
C GLU A 254 -5.99 -53.81 -21.52
N ASP A 255 -6.97 -54.32 -22.24
CA ASP A 255 -8.30 -53.71 -22.41
C ASP A 255 -9.03 -53.54 -21.07
N ILE A 256 -9.32 -52.29 -20.67
CA ILE A 256 -10.47 -52.00 -19.81
C ILE A 256 -11.15 -50.70 -20.29
N ALA A 257 -12.37 -50.82 -20.79
CA ALA A 257 -13.23 -49.72 -21.15
C ALA A 257 -13.71 -48.95 -19.89
N PHE A 258 -13.38 -47.68 -19.79
CA PHE A 258 -14.05 -46.77 -18.87
C PHE A 258 -14.50 -45.49 -19.59
N GLY A 259 -15.72 -45.07 -19.26
CA GLY A 259 -16.47 -44.04 -19.93
C GLY A 259 -15.85 -42.64 -19.73
N GLN A 260 -16.04 -41.81 -20.74
CA GLN A 260 -15.68 -40.40 -20.77
C GLN A 260 -16.42 -39.65 -19.68
N THR A 261 -15.69 -39.10 -18.75
CA THR A 261 -16.16 -37.96 -17.95
C THR A 261 -15.59 -36.68 -18.56
N GLN A 262 -16.48 -35.77 -18.91
CA GLN A 262 -16.13 -34.45 -19.42
C GLN A 262 -15.40 -33.69 -18.31
N ASN A 263 -14.21 -33.14 -18.64
CA ASN A 263 -13.50 -32.18 -17.78
C ASN A 263 -14.26 -30.87 -17.77
N GLU A 264 -14.76 -30.47 -16.61
CA GLU A 264 -15.15 -29.11 -16.34
C GLU A 264 -13.87 -28.26 -16.18
N PRO A 265 -13.86 -27.02 -16.69
CA PRO A 265 -12.71 -26.16 -16.53
C PRO A 265 -12.56 -25.76 -15.05
N ALA A 266 -11.36 -25.92 -14.51
CA ALA A 266 -11.00 -25.46 -13.19
C ALA A 266 -11.24 -23.95 -13.10
N TYR A 267 -12.18 -23.57 -12.23
CA TYR A 267 -12.44 -22.17 -11.86
C TYR A 267 -11.30 -21.70 -10.96
N THR A 268 -10.45 -20.84 -11.47
CA THR A 268 -9.51 -20.07 -10.64
C THR A 268 -10.29 -18.92 -10.02
N PRO A 269 -10.39 -18.86 -8.68
CA PRO A 269 -11.01 -17.72 -8.04
C PRO A 269 -10.15 -16.47 -8.29
N GLY A 270 -10.77 -15.43 -8.82
CA GLY A 270 -10.17 -14.08 -8.81
C GLY A 270 -9.99 -13.62 -7.37
N PRO A 271 -9.09 -12.66 -7.12
CA PRO A 271 -8.80 -12.20 -5.78
C PRO A 271 -10.07 -11.65 -5.12
N ALA A 272 -10.40 -12.19 -3.95
CA ALA A 272 -11.48 -11.68 -3.14
C ALA A 272 -11.06 -10.35 -2.53
N GLU A 273 -11.77 -9.29 -2.83
CA GLU A 273 -11.64 -8.00 -2.16
C GLU A 273 -12.67 -7.88 -1.05
N ALA A 274 -12.29 -7.34 0.06
CA ALA A 274 -12.91 -7.51 1.31
C ALA A 274 -13.12 -6.24 2.15
N PRO A 275 -13.93 -6.07 3.13
CA PRO A 275 -13.94 -4.94 4.05
C PRO A 275 -14.08 -5.19 5.54
N ALA A 276 -13.83 -4.21 6.40
CA ALA A 276 -14.63 -3.76 7.52
C ALA A 276 -13.96 -2.77 8.47
N THR A 277 -14.73 -1.88 9.05
CA THR A 277 -14.28 -0.85 9.98
C THR A 277 -14.34 -1.32 11.42
N MET A 278 -13.30 -1.01 12.20
CA MET A 278 -13.35 -1.07 13.65
C MET A 278 -13.99 0.21 14.23
N LYS A 279 -14.85 0.07 15.23
CA LYS A 279 -15.14 1.16 16.16
C LYS A 279 -13.93 1.33 17.08
N GLU A 280 -13.11 2.35 16.87
CA GLU A 280 -12.22 2.83 17.94
C GLU A 280 -13.05 3.61 18.97
N GLU A 281 -12.78 3.37 20.26
CA GLU A 281 -13.27 4.25 21.33
C GLU A 281 -12.90 5.69 20.98
N SER A 282 -13.91 6.52 20.76
CA SER A 282 -13.74 7.95 20.71
C SER A 282 -13.47 8.42 22.14
N MET A 283 -12.20 8.69 22.47
CA MET A 283 -11.97 9.72 23.48
C MET A 283 -12.65 10.98 22.97
N ALA A 284 -13.62 11.43 23.73
CA ALA A 284 -14.39 12.61 23.45
C ALA A 284 -13.45 13.81 23.36
N ASP A 285 -13.15 14.23 22.15
CA ASP A 285 -12.80 15.62 21.90
C ASP A 285 -14.08 16.31 21.41
N SER A 286 -14.59 17.13 22.29
CA SER A 286 -15.77 17.96 22.07
C SER A 286 -15.44 19.08 21.10
N GLY A 287 -15.44 18.77 19.82
CA GLY A 287 -15.48 19.72 18.72
C GLY A 287 -16.88 19.75 18.12
N THR A 288 -17.73 20.65 18.60
CA THR A 288 -19.02 20.98 18.01
C THR A 288 -18.85 21.49 16.59
N GLY A 289 -18.83 20.58 15.63
CA GLY A 289 -19.04 20.84 14.21
C GLY A 289 -20.43 20.37 13.83
N ASN A 290 -21.37 21.29 13.80
CA ASN A 290 -22.73 21.06 13.36
C ASN A 290 -22.75 20.86 11.84
N SER A 291 -22.44 19.64 11.35
CA SER A 291 -22.69 19.25 9.98
C SER A 291 -24.07 18.64 9.88
N THR A 292 -25.02 19.44 9.41
CA THR A 292 -26.32 18.95 8.90
C THR A 292 -26.09 18.24 7.55
N GLY A 293 -25.18 17.25 7.50
CA GLY A 293 -24.99 16.35 6.38
C GLY A 293 -26.09 15.28 6.40
N ALA A 294 -26.68 14.97 5.26
CA ALA A 294 -27.59 13.86 5.16
C ALA A 294 -26.85 12.55 5.48
N SER A 295 -27.44 11.71 6.35
CA SER A 295 -26.92 10.36 6.60
C SER A 295 -26.95 9.53 5.31
N HIS A 296 -25.83 8.95 4.93
CA HIS A 296 -25.70 8.11 3.73
C HIS A 296 -24.62 7.06 3.94
N SER A 297 -24.64 6.04 3.10
CA SER A 297 -23.62 5.00 3.09
C SER A 297 -22.24 5.55 2.79
N GLU A 298 -21.26 5.05 3.52
CA GLU A 298 -19.84 5.13 3.18
C GLU A 298 -19.35 3.76 2.70
N THR A 299 -18.27 3.74 1.94
CA THR A 299 -17.64 2.47 1.58
C THR A 299 -17.07 1.82 2.83
N ASN A 300 -17.37 0.56 2.99
CA ASN A 300 -16.84 -0.24 4.07
C ASN A 300 -15.34 -0.46 3.84
N THR A 301 -14.48 0.04 4.74
CA THR A 301 -13.02 0.02 4.60
C THR A 301 -12.37 -0.80 5.71
N GLN A 302 -11.24 -1.47 5.41
CA GLN A 302 -10.55 -2.29 6.40
C GLN A 302 -9.86 -1.45 7.47
N VAL A 303 -9.28 -0.31 7.10
CA VAL A 303 -8.52 0.57 7.99
C VAL A 303 -9.11 1.97 7.98
N LYS A 304 -9.44 2.49 9.15
CA LYS A 304 -9.99 3.85 9.29
C LYS A 304 -9.02 4.90 8.76
N GLY A 305 -9.51 5.74 7.84
CA GLY A 305 -8.73 6.79 7.17
C GLY A 305 -7.88 6.29 6.00
N VAL A 306 -8.05 5.04 5.58
CA VAL A 306 -7.55 4.49 4.32
C VAL A 306 -8.77 4.14 3.48
N ASP A 307 -9.11 4.99 2.49
CA ASP A 307 -10.28 4.77 1.62
C ASP A 307 -10.00 3.66 0.59
N GLU A 308 -11.04 2.89 0.32
CA GLU A 308 -11.02 1.82 -0.68
C GLU A 308 -11.91 2.21 -1.87
N ALA A 309 -11.43 1.91 -3.08
CA ALA A 309 -12.21 2.11 -4.30
C ALA A 309 -13.44 1.20 -4.32
N ASP A 310 -14.52 1.65 -4.93
CA ASP A 310 -15.70 0.84 -5.16
C ASP A 310 -16.36 1.20 -6.50
N ILE A 311 -17.23 0.33 -7.01
CA ILE A 311 -18.04 0.57 -8.21
C ILE A 311 -19.14 1.61 -7.97
N ILE A 312 -19.50 1.88 -6.70
CA ILE A 312 -20.52 2.85 -6.31
C ILE A 312 -20.02 3.73 -5.18
N LYS A 313 -20.33 5.02 -5.25
CA LYS A 313 -20.12 5.99 -4.17
C LYS A 313 -21.29 6.95 -4.13
N THR A 314 -21.48 7.66 -3.01
CA THR A 314 -22.50 8.72 -2.89
C THR A 314 -21.97 9.89 -2.07
N ASP A 315 -22.44 11.09 -2.41
CA ASP A 315 -22.22 12.33 -1.64
C ASP A 315 -23.44 12.69 -0.76
N GLY A 316 -24.42 11.77 -0.64
CA GLY A 316 -25.68 11.97 0.07
C GLY A 316 -26.76 12.67 -0.74
N LYS A 317 -26.50 13.03 -2.00
CA LYS A 317 -27.44 13.62 -2.97
C LYS A 317 -27.39 12.94 -4.31
N ASN A 318 -26.22 12.58 -4.75
CA ASN A 318 -25.98 11.91 -6.03
C ASN A 318 -25.40 10.51 -5.77
N ILE A 319 -25.68 9.62 -6.71
CA ILE A 319 -25.07 8.31 -6.79
C ILE A 319 -24.11 8.32 -7.96
N TYR A 320 -22.88 7.94 -7.70
CA TYR A 320 -21.83 7.72 -8.69
C TYR A 320 -21.70 6.22 -8.87
N TYR A 321 -21.96 5.71 -10.07
CA TYR A 321 -22.02 4.28 -10.32
C TYR A 321 -21.33 3.90 -11.64
N ILE A 322 -20.46 2.90 -11.56
CA ILE A 322 -19.82 2.29 -12.73
C ILE A 322 -20.64 1.08 -13.15
N ALA A 323 -21.18 1.12 -14.36
CA ALA A 323 -21.89 0.01 -15.00
C ALA A 323 -21.66 0.08 -16.52
N ASN A 324 -21.72 -1.07 -17.22
CA ASN A 324 -21.64 -1.16 -18.68
C ASN A 324 -20.40 -0.47 -19.29
N ASN A 325 -19.25 -0.47 -18.59
CA ASN A 325 -18.03 0.27 -18.95
C ASN A 325 -18.18 1.80 -18.98
N GLU A 326 -19.17 2.34 -18.31
CA GLU A 326 -19.43 3.77 -18.20
C GLU A 326 -19.59 4.18 -16.74
N LEU A 327 -19.41 5.45 -16.45
CA LEU A 327 -19.72 6.03 -15.15
C LEU A 327 -20.94 6.92 -15.27
N TYR A 328 -21.91 6.65 -14.41
CA TYR A 328 -23.16 7.41 -14.27
C TYR A 328 -23.13 8.26 -13.01
N ILE A 329 -23.50 9.54 -13.11
CA ILE A 329 -23.79 10.41 -11.98
C ILE A 329 -25.30 10.66 -11.98
N ILE A 330 -25.99 10.15 -10.97
CA ILE A 330 -27.44 10.08 -10.90
C ILE A 330 -27.92 10.97 -9.76
N ASP A 331 -28.89 11.84 -10.04
CA ASP A 331 -29.58 12.59 -9.00
C ASP A 331 -30.45 11.64 -8.17
N ALA A 332 -30.23 11.59 -6.87
CA ALA A 332 -30.95 10.77 -5.92
C ALA A 332 -31.67 11.61 -4.82
N GLU A 333 -31.76 12.95 -4.98
CA GLU A 333 -32.46 13.80 -3.99
C GLU A 333 -33.96 13.51 -3.96
N ASN A 334 -34.54 13.16 -5.12
CA ASN A 334 -35.92 12.69 -5.21
C ASN A 334 -35.96 11.22 -5.63
N PRO A 335 -36.09 10.26 -4.70
CA PRO A 335 -36.04 8.83 -5.02
C PRO A 335 -37.17 8.33 -5.94
N SER A 336 -38.26 9.12 -6.09
CA SER A 336 -39.35 8.79 -7.04
C SER A 336 -39.09 9.27 -8.46
N GLN A 337 -38.04 10.06 -8.69
CA GLN A 337 -37.70 10.66 -9.99
C GLN A 337 -36.18 10.70 -10.17
N LEU A 338 -35.55 9.52 -10.17
CA LEU A 338 -34.13 9.39 -10.45
C LEU A 338 -33.84 9.78 -11.91
N TYR A 339 -32.75 10.50 -12.16
CA TYR A 339 -32.30 10.79 -13.51
C TYR A 339 -30.78 10.90 -13.59
N VAL A 340 -30.22 10.56 -14.75
CA VAL A 340 -28.78 10.70 -15.04
C VAL A 340 -28.46 12.18 -15.25
N LYS A 341 -27.64 12.78 -14.37
CA LYS A 341 -27.09 14.13 -14.55
C LYS A 341 -25.97 14.15 -15.57
N THR A 342 -25.10 13.15 -15.48
CA THR A 342 -23.89 13.05 -16.30
C THR A 342 -23.54 11.59 -16.51
N GLN A 343 -23.09 11.27 -17.72
CA GLN A 343 -22.58 9.97 -18.13
C GLN A 343 -21.20 10.18 -18.75
N LEU A 344 -20.20 9.45 -18.27
CA LEU A 344 -18.85 9.45 -18.81
C LEU A 344 -18.56 8.09 -19.42
N GLY A 345 -18.21 8.07 -20.70
CA GLY A 345 -17.88 6.87 -21.48
C GLY A 345 -16.57 7.05 -22.25
N ASP A 346 -16.30 6.18 -23.22
CA ASP A 346 -15.05 6.12 -24.00
C ASP A 346 -14.52 7.46 -24.49
N LYS A 347 -15.41 8.36 -24.92
CA LYS A 347 -15.04 9.68 -25.45
C LYS A 347 -14.49 10.62 -24.36
N ASP A 348 -14.99 10.44 -23.13
CA ASP A 348 -14.70 11.31 -22.01
C ASP A 348 -13.44 10.86 -21.29
N PHE A 349 -13.10 9.57 -21.36
CA PHE A 349 -11.88 9.02 -20.79
C PHE A 349 -10.61 9.38 -21.58
N ASN A 350 -10.78 9.91 -22.80
CA ASN A 350 -9.68 10.32 -23.70
C ASN A 350 -8.65 9.20 -23.99
N VAL A 351 -9.08 7.95 -23.85
CA VAL A 351 -8.30 6.74 -24.14
C VAL A 351 -9.27 5.71 -24.72
N SER A 352 -8.98 5.18 -25.89
CA SER A 352 -9.80 4.13 -26.50
C SER A 352 -9.72 2.85 -25.68
N ASP A 353 -10.84 2.14 -25.58
CA ASP A 353 -10.97 0.85 -24.90
C ASP A 353 -10.65 0.89 -23.39
N PHE A 354 -10.87 2.05 -22.73
CA PHE A 354 -10.77 2.15 -21.28
C PHE A 354 -12.02 1.60 -20.60
N SER A 355 -11.84 0.63 -19.73
CA SER A 355 -12.89 0.03 -18.94
C SER A 355 -12.76 0.47 -17.48
N PRO A 356 -13.61 1.39 -16.98
CA PRO A 356 -13.62 1.79 -15.58
C PRO A 356 -13.99 0.58 -14.71
N ARG A 357 -13.29 0.42 -13.57
CA ARG A 357 -13.51 -0.69 -12.64
C ARG A 357 -14.03 -0.22 -11.29
N GLU A 358 -13.40 0.77 -10.71
CA GLU A 358 -13.69 1.28 -9.36
C GLU A 358 -13.39 2.78 -9.31
N MET A 359 -13.89 3.46 -8.28
CA MET A 359 -13.69 4.89 -8.09
C MET A 359 -13.47 5.27 -6.64
N PHE A 360 -12.88 6.46 -6.46
CA PHE A 360 -12.86 7.21 -5.21
C PHE A 360 -13.60 8.51 -5.42
N LEU A 361 -14.34 8.94 -4.41
CA LEU A 361 -15.11 10.18 -4.43
C LEU A 361 -14.65 11.09 -3.29
N ASP A 362 -14.26 12.30 -3.64
CA ASP A 362 -14.05 13.40 -2.71
C ASP A 362 -15.04 14.53 -3.01
N LYS A 363 -15.08 15.55 -2.16
CA LYS A 363 -16.02 16.66 -2.33
C LYS A 363 -16.02 17.28 -3.74
N ASN A 364 -14.84 17.44 -4.35
CA ASN A 364 -14.68 18.11 -5.64
C ASN A 364 -13.97 17.25 -6.69
N TYR A 365 -13.57 16.03 -6.33
CA TYR A 365 -12.76 15.18 -7.19
C TYR A 365 -13.36 13.79 -7.27
N LEU A 366 -13.39 13.28 -8.49
CA LEU A 366 -13.72 11.90 -8.80
C LEU A 366 -12.51 11.25 -9.44
N THR A 367 -12.02 10.17 -8.80
CA THR A 367 -10.89 9.40 -9.31
C THR A 367 -11.40 8.06 -9.79
N ILE A 368 -11.22 7.75 -11.07
CA ILE A 368 -11.61 6.49 -11.69
C ILE A 368 -10.34 5.65 -11.87
N VAL A 369 -10.38 4.41 -11.39
CA VAL A 369 -9.37 3.38 -11.66
C VAL A 369 -9.98 2.38 -12.63
N GLY A 370 -9.25 2.04 -13.68
CA GLY A 370 -9.75 1.14 -14.70
C GLY A 370 -8.64 0.43 -15.44
N SER A 371 -9.01 -0.38 -16.42
CA SER A 371 -8.07 -1.11 -17.27
C SER A 371 -8.30 -0.79 -18.74
N ASN A 372 -7.22 -0.89 -19.50
CA ASN A 372 -7.26 -0.80 -20.94
C ASN A 372 -6.63 -2.07 -21.51
N PHE A 373 -7.35 -2.70 -22.44
CA PHE A 373 -6.88 -3.93 -23.10
C PHE A 373 -6.59 -3.66 -24.57
N TYR A 374 -5.32 -3.58 -24.92
CA TYR A 374 -4.88 -3.41 -26.31
C TYR A 374 -4.90 -4.75 -27.07
N GLY A 375 -6.07 -5.38 -27.15
CA GLY A 375 -6.23 -6.70 -27.81
C GLY A 375 -6.61 -6.62 -29.30
N HIS A 376 -7.06 -5.48 -29.82
CA HIS A 376 -7.38 -5.27 -31.24
C HIS A 376 -6.28 -4.51 -31.94
N MET A 377 -5.41 -5.26 -32.55
CA MET A 377 -4.34 -4.74 -33.36
C MET A 377 -4.76 -4.40 -34.77
N THR A 378 -4.37 -3.23 -35.23
CA THR A 378 -4.01 -3.07 -36.64
C THR A 378 -2.73 -3.87 -36.91
N PRO A 379 -2.70 -4.70 -37.96
CA PRO A 379 -1.51 -5.51 -38.26
C PRO A 379 -0.33 -4.55 -38.52
N TYR A 380 0.72 -4.71 -37.71
CA TYR A 380 1.98 -4.03 -37.85
C TYR A 380 2.56 -4.28 -39.26
N ARG A 381 2.54 -3.26 -40.11
CA ARG A 381 3.30 -3.29 -41.36
C ARG A 381 4.75 -2.92 -41.02
N LYS A 382 5.67 -3.82 -41.30
CA LYS A 382 7.13 -3.66 -41.13
C LYS A 382 7.71 -2.42 -41.82
N SER A 383 6.89 -1.66 -42.58
CA SER A 383 7.27 -0.47 -43.32
C SER A 383 7.09 0.86 -42.57
N ASP A 384 6.48 0.87 -41.37
CA ASP A 384 6.11 2.11 -40.67
C ASP A 384 7.07 2.47 -39.51
N VAL A 385 8.27 1.85 -39.51
CA VAL A 385 9.37 2.25 -38.61
C VAL A 385 10.08 3.43 -39.25
N VAL A 386 9.51 4.60 -39.18
CA VAL A 386 10.23 5.83 -39.46
C VAL A 386 10.11 6.73 -38.23
N GLN A 387 11.28 6.85 -37.59
CA GLN A 387 11.72 8.03 -36.87
C GLN A 387 10.60 8.88 -36.24
N ASN A 388 10.18 8.52 -35.06
CA ASN A 388 9.80 9.39 -33.96
C ASN A 388 9.31 8.47 -32.82
N ASP A 389 9.70 8.75 -31.60
CA ASP A 389 9.43 7.98 -30.37
C ASP A 389 7.92 7.79 -30.07
N VAL A 390 7.19 7.18 -30.98
CA VAL A 390 5.83 6.71 -30.71
C VAL A 390 5.97 5.38 -30.01
N ALA A 391 5.58 5.34 -28.75
CA ALA A 391 5.54 4.12 -27.98
C ALA A 391 4.60 3.10 -28.62
N VAL A 392 5.16 2.14 -29.33
CA VAL A 392 4.42 0.97 -29.80
C VAL A 392 4.18 0.06 -28.60
N MET A 393 2.94 -0.04 -28.14
CA MET A 393 2.59 -1.02 -27.12
C MET A 393 2.74 -2.45 -27.66
N PRO A 394 3.28 -3.40 -26.86
CA PRO A 394 3.35 -4.79 -27.27
C PRO A 394 1.96 -5.40 -27.44
N MET A 395 1.80 -6.34 -28.38
CA MET A 395 0.58 -7.11 -28.58
C MET A 395 0.12 -7.76 -27.26
N GLY A 396 -1.14 -7.51 -26.85
CA GLY A 396 -1.78 -8.23 -25.75
C GLY A 396 -1.38 -7.76 -24.34
N SER A 397 -0.85 -6.56 -24.16
CA SER A 397 -0.54 -6.02 -22.84
C SER A 397 -1.74 -5.29 -22.24
N ASN A 398 -2.08 -5.65 -20.99
CA ASN A 398 -3.02 -4.89 -20.18
C ASN A 398 -2.32 -3.63 -19.64
N SER A 399 -3.06 -2.54 -19.48
CA SER A 399 -2.62 -1.40 -18.68
C SER A 399 -3.69 -1.02 -17.65
N THR A 400 -3.24 -0.47 -16.54
CA THR A 400 -4.10 0.09 -15.50
C THR A 400 -4.05 1.61 -15.60
N GLY A 401 -5.23 2.24 -15.64
CA GLY A 401 -5.37 3.69 -15.72
C GLY A 401 -5.98 4.29 -14.48
N VAL A 402 -5.53 5.50 -14.13
CA VAL A 402 -6.11 6.39 -13.14
C VAL A 402 -6.46 7.70 -13.82
N ILE A 403 -7.73 8.07 -13.80
CA ILE A 403 -8.24 9.32 -14.37
C ILE A 403 -8.89 10.13 -13.26
N VAL A 404 -8.50 11.38 -13.13
CA VAL A 404 -9.01 12.30 -12.10
C VAL A 404 -9.81 13.41 -12.76
N TYR A 405 -11.04 13.57 -12.31
CA TYR A 405 -11.93 14.66 -12.72
C TYR A 405 -12.16 15.64 -11.59
N ASP A 406 -12.13 16.95 -11.90
CA ASP A 406 -12.74 17.98 -11.09
C ASP A 406 -14.25 17.94 -11.36
N ILE A 407 -15.03 17.69 -10.32
CA ILE A 407 -16.50 17.60 -10.34
C ILE A 407 -17.15 18.73 -9.56
N SER A 408 -16.47 19.85 -9.37
CA SER A 408 -17.07 21.06 -8.78
C SER A 408 -18.32 21.50 -9.54
N ASP A 409 -18.37 21.24 -10.85
CA ASP A 409 -19.58 21.25 -11.67
C ASP A 409 -19.86 19.82 -12.16
N ILE A 410 -20.80 19.15 -11.50
CA ILE A 410 -21.17 17.76 -11.82
C ILE A 410 -21.72 17.60 -13.22
N SER A 411 -22.34 18.65 -13.79
CA SER A 411 -22.88 18.64 -15.16
C SER A 411 -21.80 18.70 -16.25
N SER A 412 -20.57 19.06 -15.88
CA SER A 412 -19.45 19.23 -16.81
C SER A 412 -18.12 18.86 -16.13
N PRO A 413 -17.92 17.58 -15.76
CA PRO A 413 -16.66 17.10 -15.17
C PRO A 413 -15.46 17.43 -16.06
N LYS A 414 -14.36 17.88 -15.43
CA LYS A 414 -13.13 18.23 -16.17
C LYS A 414 -12.01 17.30 -15.79
N MET A 415 -11.46 16.58 -16.75
CA MET A 415 -10.26 15.78 -16.53
C MET A 415 -9.09 16.71 -16.17
N ILE A 416 -8.46 16.45 -15.02
CA ILE A 416 -7.32 17.23 -14.53
C ILE A 416 -6.01 16.43 -14.50
N LYS A 417 -6.10 15.11 -14.46
CA LYS A 417 -4.93 14.22 -14.49
C LYS A 417 -5.29 12.88 -15.10
N ASN A 418 -4.36 12.30 -15.84
CA ASN A 418 -4.40 10.89 -16.20
C ASN A 418 -3.03 10.24 -16.00
N TYR A 419 -3.07 8.97 -15.60
CA TYR A 419 -1.91 8.15 -15.38
C TYR A 419 -2.24 6.74 -15.84
N PHE A 420 -1.39 6.14 -16.69
CA PHE A 420 -1.55 4.77 -17.17
C PHE A 420 -0.23 4.03 -16.98
N ILE A 421 -0.25 2.89 -16.34
CA ILE A 421 0.90 2.00 -16.16
C ILE A 421 0.61 0.65 -16.80
N TRP A 422 1.60 0.08 -17.49
CA TRP A 422 1.46 -1.26 -18.03
C TRP A 422 1.45 -2.28 -16.91
N GLY A 423 0.49 -3.19 -17.00
CA GLY A 423 0.21 -4.20 -16.01
C GLY A 423 -1.26 -4.25 -15.60
N SER A 424 -1.65 -5.38 -15.04
CA SER A 424 -2.99 -5.62 -14.50
C SER A 424 -3.15 -4.94 -13.15
N TYR A 425 -4.34 -4.44 -12.89
CA TYR A 425 -4.73 -3.88 -11.60
C TYR A 425 -4.76 -4.97 -10.53
N ASN A 426 -4.08 -4.74 -9.40
CA ASN A 426 -4.17 -5.57 -8.21
C ASN A 426 -5.09 -4.94 -7.18
N SER A 427 -4.76 -3.73 -6.73
CA SER A 427 -5.51 -3.01 -5.71
C SER A 427 -5.13 -1.53 -5.67
N SER A 428 -5.99 -0.72 -5.07
CA SER A 428 -5.70 0.69 -4.80
C SER A 428 -6.25 1.12 -3.44
N ARG A 429 -5.54 2.05 -2.81
CA ARG A 429 -5.94 2.68 -1.54
C ARG A 429 -5.70 4.17 -1.62
N LYS A 430 -6.58 4.94 -1.00
CA LYS A 430 -6.46 6.39 -0.96
C LYS A 430 -6.32 6.87 0.48
N ILE A 431 -5.34 7.71 0.72
CA ILE A 431 -5.13 8.40 2.00
C ILE A 431 -5.05 9.88 1.69
N ASP A 432 -5.94 10.67 2.22
CA ASP A 432 -6.10 12.09 1.89
C ASP A 432 -6.16 12.31 0.37
N ASN A 433 -5.26 13.10 -0.19
CA ASN A 433 -5.16 13.41 -1.63
C ASN A 433 -4.21 12.47 -2.41
N PHE A 434 -3.80 11.36 -1.81
CA PHE A 434 -2.81 10.46 -2.40
C PHE A 434 -3.39 9.07 -2.64
N LEU A 435 -3.22 8.59 -3.87
CA LEU A 435 -3.57 7.24 -4.27
C LEU A 435 -2.33 6.37 -4.28
N TYR A 436 -2.43 5.20 -3.67
CA TYR A 436 -1.43 4.14 -3.73
C TYR A 436 -1.99 3.01 -4.58
N LEU A 437 -1.40 2.81 -5.76
CA LEU A 437 -1.85 1.87 -6.78
C LEU A 437 -0.86 0.72 -6.92
N SER A 438 -1.31 -0.51 -6.75
CA SER A 438 -0.54 -1.73 -7.02
C SER A 438 -0.95 -2.35 -8.34
N THR A 439 0.05 -2.66 -9.18
CA THR A 439 -0.15 -3.31 -10.48
C THR A 439 0.89 -4.41 -10.70
N THR A 440 0.55 -5.43 -11.50
CA THR A 440 1.49 -6.47 -11.94
C THR A 440 1.52 -6.57 -13.45
N ASP A 441 2.69 -6.36 -14.03
CA ASP A 441 2.97 -6.51 -15.45
C ASP A 441 3.51 -7.92 -15.71
N TYR A 442 2.64 -8.80 -16.20
CA TYR A 442 2.99 -10.20 -16.50
C TYR A 442 3.74 -10.26 -17.82
N LYS A 443 4.98 -10.78 -17.79
CA LYS A 443 5.83 -10.97 -18.96
C LYS A 443 5.72 -12.42 -19.45
N TYR A 444 4.76 -12.68 -20.34
CA TYR A 444 4.63 -14.00 -20.95
C TYR A 444 5.64 -14.15 -22.09
N ASP A 445 6.47 -15.18 -22.02
CA ASP A 445 7.31 -15.61 -23.14
C ASP A 445 6.50 -16.57 -24.02
N TYR A 446 5.91 -16.05 -25.10
CA TYR A 446 5.12 -16.87 -26.04
C TYR A 446 5.97 -17.66 -27.04
N GLY A 447 7.30 -17.77 -26.88
CA GLY A 447 8.15 -18.66 -27.67
C GLY A 447 8.20 -18.42 -29.21
N TYR A 448 7.56 -17.37 -29.70
CA TYR A 448 7.45 -17.09 -31.14
C TYR A 448 8.49 -16.06 -31.66
N ALA A 449 9.35 -15.57 -30.82
CA ALA A 449 10.40 -14.65 -31.24
C ALA A 449 11.78 -15.22 -30.86
N ASP A 450 12.69 -15.20 -31.81
CA ASP A 450 14.10 -15.65 -31.64
C ASP A 450 14.87 -14.92 -30.52
N GLN A 451 14.27 -13.86 -29.94
CA GLN A 451 14.76 -13.14 -28.77
C GLN A 451 13.56 -12.54 -28.02
N PRO A 452 13.17 -13.04 -26.84
CA PRO A 452 12.21 -12.33 -25.99
C PRO A 452 12.82 -11.00 -25.56
N GLN A 453 12.29 -9.90 -26.09
CA GLN A 453 12.70 -8.56 -25.64
C GLN A 453 12.02 -8.27 -24.31
N PHE A 454 12.66 -8.60 -23.21
CA PHE A 454 12.23 -8.12 -21.90
C PHE A 454 12.24 -6.59 -21.88
N ARG A 455 11.16 -6.00 -21.43
CA ARG A 455 11.03 -4.55 -21.31
C ARG A 455 10.61 -4.21 -19.90
N ILE A 456 11.32 -3.27 -19.27
CA ILE A 456 10.90 -2.63 -18.04
C ILE A 456 9.51 -2.01 -18.25
N THR A 457 8.68 -2.06 -17.22
CA THR A 457 7.34 -1.47 -17.22
C THR A 457 7.39 0.01 -17.59
N ASN A 458 6.56 0.39 -18.53
CA ASN A 458 6.36 1.78 -18.94
C ASN A 458 5.09 2.35 -18.29
N TYR A 459 5.02 3.68 -18.24
CA TYR A 459 3.82 4.39 -17.84
C TYR A 459 3.67 5.70 -18.63
N THR A 460 2.47 6.22 -18.67
CA THR A 460 2.22 7.57 -19.20
C THR A 460 1.65 8.45 -18.09
N GLU A 461 2.04 9.69 -18.08
CA GLU A 461 1.51 10.71 -17.19
C GLU A 461 1.13 11.93 -18.02
N ASN A 462 -0.15 12.30 -17.98
CA ASN A 462 -0.72 13.36 -18.80
C ASN A 462 -0.31 13.25 -20.29
N GLY A 463 -0.34 12.02 -20.83
CA GLY A 463 0.02 11.68 -22.20
C GLY A 463 1.52 11.59 -22.50
N THR A 464 2.39 11.85 -21.52
CA THR A 464 3.85 11.73 -21.69
C THR A 464 4.32 10.34 -21.29
N LEU A 465 4.97 9.63 -22.23
CA LEU A 465 5.55 8.30 -21.96
C LEU A 465 6.80 8.42 -21.11
N LYS A 466 6.87 7.61 -20.06
CA LYS A 466 7.98 7.48 -19.13
C LYS A 466 8.29 6.00 -18.88
N LYS A 467 9.50 5.70 -18.37
CA LYS A 467 9.93 4.35 -17.95
C LYS A 467 10.22 4.36 -16.46
N ILE A 468 9.90 3.26 -15.79
CA ILE A 468 10.34 3.07 -14.41
C ILE A 468 11.87 2.90 -14.40
N SER A 469 12.54 3.58 -13.49
CA SER A 469 13.99 3.51 -13.37
C SER A 469 14.43 2.12 -12.86
N LEU A 470 15.52 1.58 -13.43
CA LEU A 470 16.16 0.37 -12.90
C LEU A 470 16.65 0.53 -11.46
N THR A 471 16.92 1.77 -11.04
CA THR A 471 17.30 2.08 -9.67
C THR A 471 16.12 2.02 -8.70
N ASN A 472 14.88 2.10 -9.19
CA ASN A 472 13.64 1.92 -8.45
C ASN A 472 13.04 0.52 -8.66
N THR A 473 13.79 -0.38 -9.30
CA THR A 473 13.36 -1.75 -9.57
C THR A 473 14.28 -2.73 -8.83
N TYR A 474 13.67 -3.59 -8.07
CA TYR A 474 14.32 -4.65 -7.30
C TYR A 474 14.09 -6.00 -7.98
N CYS A 475 14.89 -6.99 -7.62
CA CYS A 475 14.75 -8.36 -8.07
C CYS A 475 14.99 -9.31 -6.90
N PHE A 476 14.22 -10.37 -6.79
CA PHE A 476 14.53 -11.46 -5.86
C PHE A 476 15.81 -12.18 -6.28
N ALA A 477 16.54 -12.74 -5.32
CA ALA A 477 17.78 -13.47 -5.58
C ALA A 477 17.54 -14.68 -6.50
N GLU A 478 16.38 -15.33 -6.36
CA GLU A 478 15.90 -16.37 -7.26
C GLU A 478 14.68 -15.85 -7.99
N VAL A 479 14.80 -15.71 -9.32
CA VAL A 479 13.72 -15.22 -10.18
C VAL A 479 12.89 -16.40 -10.65
N GLU A 480 11.67 -16.52 -10.14
CA GLU A 480 10.73 -17.59 -10.51
C GLU A 480 9.95 -17.26 -11.79
N ASP A 481 9.63 -15.99 -11.98
CA ASP A 481 8.96 -15.45 -13.15
C ASP A 481 9.49 -14.04 -13.50
N LEU A 482 9.15 -13.55 -14.68
CA LEU A 482 9.56 -12.22 -15.14
C LEU A 482 8.52 -11.14 -14.89
N SER A 483 7.49 -11.42 -14.08
CA SER A 483 6.48 -10.41 -13.74
C SER A 483 7.10 -9.27 -12.93
N ILE A 484 6.58 -8.07 -13.15
CA ILE A 484 7.00 -6.86 -12.43
C ILE A 484 5.79 -6.31 -11.67
N THR A 485 5.86 -6.37 -10.35
CA THR A 485 4.87 -5.73 -9.49
C THR A 485 5.36 -4.34 -9.11
N THR A 486 4.50 -3.34 -9.25
CA THR A 486 4.78 -1.93 -8.99
C THR A 486 3.79 -1.35 -7.99
N LEU A 487 4.30 -0.64 -6.98
CA LEU A 487 3.50 0.28 -6.16
C LEU A 487 3.78 1.71 -6.62
N SER A 488 2.72 2.42 -7.00
CA SER A 488 2.75 3.82 -7.44
C SER A 488 2.02 4.71 -6.44
N GLY A 489 2.67 5.78 -5.98
CA GLY A 489 2.06 6.83 -5.16
C GLY A 489 1.75 8.06 -6.01
N ILE A 490 0.49 8.42 -6.13
CA ILE A 490 -0.03 9.41 -7.06
C ILE A 490 -0.71 10.55 -6.30
N ASN A 491 -0.28 11.79 -6.50
CA ASN A 491 -1.00 12.96 -6.01
C ASN A 491 -2.19 13.25 -6.94
N LEU A 492 -3.42 13.18 -6.41
CA LEU A 492 -4.65 13.31 -7.18
C LEU A 492 -5.05 14.76 -7.47
N THR A 493 -4.61 15.72 -6.65
CA THR A 493 -5.02 17.13 -6.74
C THR A 493 -3.98 18.03 -7.40
N ASN A 494 -2.73 17.57 -7.53
CA ASN A 494 -1.66 18.28 -8.21
C ASN A 494 -1.27 17.55 -9.51
N ALA A 495 -1.74 18.06 -10.64
CA ALA A 495 -1.45 17.48 -11.96
C ALA A 495 0.05 17.45 -12.31
N ASN A 496 0.85 18.34 -11.72
CA ASN A 496 2.29 18.45 -12.01
C ASN A 496 3.17 17.68 -11.02
N ALA A 497 2.58 17.08 -9.97
CA ALA A 497 3.34 16.27 -9.04
C ALA A 497 3.79 14.97 -9.73
N GLU A 498 5.08 14.66 -9.67
CA GLU A 498 5.62 13.41 -10.18
C GLU A 498 5.10 12.22 -9.38
N VAL A 499 4.92 11.09 -10.07
CA VAL A 499 4.50 9.83 -9.45
C VAL A 499 5.71 9.13 -8.84
N SER A 500 5.63 8.81 -7.56
CA SER A 500 6.63 7.99 -6.88
C SER A 500 6.35 6.51 -7.15
N GLN A 501 7.38 5.75 -7.52
CA GLN A 501 7.21 4.34 -7.90
C GLN A 501 8.36 3.48 -7.38
N LYS A 502 8.02 2.29 -6.89
CA LYS A 502 8.95 1.21 -6.61
C LYS A 502 8.42 -0.08 -7.20
N SER A 503 9.29 -0.86 -7.81
CA SER A 503 8.92 -2.12 -8.45
C SER A 503 9.79 -3.25 -7.96
N PHE A 504 9.29 -4.48 -8.02
CA PHE A 504 10.09 -5.68 -7.84
C PHE A 504 9.74 -6.73 -8.90
N MET A 505 10.74 -7.46 -9.35
CA MET A 505 10.66 -8.50 -10.36
C MET A 505 10.83 -9.88 -9.73
N GLY A 506 10.17 -10.90 -10.29
CA GLY A 506 10.32 -12.30 -9.89
C GLY A 506 9.24 -12.81 -8.96
N SER A 507 8.15 -12.05 -8.80
CA SER A 507 6.97 -12.51 -8.07
C SER A 507 5.77 -11.64 -8.37
N SER A 508 4.63 -12.26 -8.65
CA SER A 508 3.35 -11.55 -8.81
C SER A 508 2.68 -11.37 -7.45
N SER A 509 2.39 -10.12 -7.06
CA SER A 509 1.64 -9.85 -5.84
C SER A 509 0.15 -9.94 -6.07
N SER A 510 -0.54 -10.73 -5.25
CA SER A 510 -2.00 -10.92 -5.34
C SER A 510 -2.77 -10.21 -4.23
N THR A 511 -2.16 -10.00 -3.07
CA THR A 511 -2.84 -9.45 -1.89
C THR A 511 -2.14 -8.21 -1.38
N VAL A 512 -2.93 -7.17 -1.07
CA VAL A 512 -2.42 -5.86 -0.63
C VAL A 512 -3.11 -5.46 0.67
N TYR A 513 -2.32 -5.15 1.69
CA TYR A 513 -2.79 -4.52 2.92
C TYR A 513 -2.16 -3.14 3.05
N VAL A 514 -2.92 -2.13 3.44
CA VAL A 514 -2.42 -0.75 3.62
C VAL A 514 -2.89 -0.19 4.95
N SER A 515 -1.94 0.23 5.77
CA SER A 515 -2.15 1.06 6.94
C SER A 515 -1.98 2.54 6.60
N LYS A 516 -2.08 3.43 7.58
CA LYS A 516 -1.88 4.88 7.34
C LYS A 516 -0.46 5.24 6.87
N ASN A 517 0.54 4.44 7.24
CA ASN A 517 1.95 4.77 7.01
C ASN A 517 2.70 3.72 6.18
N ASN A 518 2.12 2.54 5.99
CA ASN A 518 2.77 1.44 5.31
C ASN A 518 1.81 0.71 4.36
N ALA A 519 2.37 0.18 3.28
CA ALA A 519 1.69 -0.74 2.38
C ALA A 519 2.46 -2.07 2.36
N TYR A 520 1.74 -3.17 2.40
CA TYR A 520 2.29 -4.53 2.36
C TYR A 520 1.77 -5.22 1.12
N LEU A 521 2.68 -5.56 0.21
CA LEU A 521 2.39 -6.33 -1.00
C LEU A 521 2.84 -7.76 -0.77
N VAL A 522 1.89 -8.67 -0.85
CA VAL A 522 2.09 -10.07 -0.47
C VAL A 522 1.93 -10.97 -1.68
N SER A 523 2.84 -11.91 -1.83
CA SER A 523 2.84 -12.86 -2.94
C SER A 523 3.05 -14.29 -2.46
N TYR A 524 2.46 -15.22 -3.19
CA TYR A 524 2.60 -16.65 -2.99
C TYR A 524 3.88 -17.16 -3.63
N GLU A 525 4.60 -18.04 -2.93
CA GLU A 525 5.77 -18.77 -3.43
C GLU A 525 5.58 -20.25 -3.14
N TYR A 526 5.70 -21.09 -4.14
CA TYR A 526 5.68 -22.53 -3.96
C TYR A 526 7.06 -23.13 -4.21
N ASN A 527 7.62 -23.81 -3.21
CA ASN A 527 8.91 -24.46 -3.31
C ASN A 527 8.72 -25.93 -3.73
N TYR A 528 9.04 -26.24 -4.98
CA TYR A 528 8.92 -27.60 -5.53
C TYR A 528 9.92 -28.61 -4.93
N ASN A 529 10.99 -28.14 -4.26
CA ASN A 529 12.02 -29.01 -3.69
C ASN A 529 11.55 -29.70 -2.40
N ASP A 530 10.76 -29.01 -1.60
CA ASP A 530 10.25 -29.49 -0.31
C ASP A 530 8.72 -29.56 -0.23
N ASN A 531 8.03 -29.25 -1.33
CA ASN A 531 6.57 -29.16 -1.44
C ASN A 531 5.97 -28.25 -0.37
N SER A 532 6.59 -27.10 -0.10
CA SER A 532 6.10 -26.11 0.85
C SER A 532 5.62 -24.85 0.14
N ALA A 533 4.64 -24.18 0.75
CA ALA A 533 4.18 -22.87 0.35
C ALA A 533 4.73 -21.81 1.31
N ASN A 534 5.12 -20.67 0.77
CA ASN A 534 5.51 -19.49 1.51
C ASN A 534 4.73 -18.27 1.05
N THR A 535 4.60 -17.30 1.93
CA THR A 535 4.10 -15.97 1.65
C THR A 535 5.27 -14.99 1.73
N LYS A 536 5.66 -14.40 0.59
CA LYS A 536 6.62 -13.28 0.52
C LYS A 536 5.90 -12.00 0.91
N ILE A 537 6.51 -11.16 1.73
CA ILE A 537 5.94 -9.92 2.25
C ILE A 537 6.90 -8.78 1.93
N ASN A 538 6.44 -7.80 1.14
CA ASN A 538 7.21 -6.61 0.79
C ASN A 538 6.55 -5.39 1.43
N LYS A 539 7.25 -4.76 2.40
CA LYS A 539 6.77 -3.58 3.13
C LYS A 539 7.27 -2.31 2.46
N PHE A 540 6.33 -1.44 2.17
CA PHE A 540 6.60 -0.09 1.67
C PHE A 540 6.19 0.93 2.72
N LYS A 541 7.07 1.86 3.04
CA LYS A 541 6.70 3.07 3.75
C LYS A 541 6.00 4.01 2.78
N ILE A 542 4.86 4.54 3.17
CA ILE A 542 4.08 5.47 2.36
C ILE A 542 3.89 6.78 3.12
N ASN A 543 4.08 7.90 2.43
CA ASN A 543 3.89 9.23 3.02
C ASN A 543 3.68 10.27 1.93
N ASN A 544 2.53 10.95 1.94
CA ASN A 544 2.21 12.03 0.99
C ASN A 544 2.51 11.69 -0.48
N GLY A 545 2.12 10.48 -0.90
CA GLY A 545 2.35 9.99 -2.25
C GLY A 545 3.76 9.47 -2.53
N GLN A 546 4.69 9.53 -1.57
CA GLN A 546 5.97 8.84 -1.68
C GLN A 546 5.81 7.37 -1.30
N VAL A 547 6.54 6.51 -1.99
CA VAL A 547 6.60 5.08 -1.74
C VAL A 547 8.05 4.63 -1.68
N ASP A 548 8.45 3.99 -0.57
CA ASP A 548 9.81 3.49 -0.33
C ASP A 548 9.75 2.04 0.14
N LEU A 549 10.40 1.13 -0.59
CA LEU A 549 10.53 -0.25 -0.16
C LEU A 549 11.53 -0.31 1.02
N VAL A 550 11.07 -0.74 2.18
CA VAL A 550 11.85 -0.65 3.43
C VAL A 550 12.16 -1.99 4.08
N ALA A 551 11.37 -3.03 3.83
CA ALA A 551 11.62 -4.37 4.35
C ALA A 551 11.03 -5.42 3.42
N SER A 552 11.65 -6.61 3.39
CA SER A 552 11.15 -7.79 2.70
C SER A 552 11.50 -9.02 3.53
N ASN A 553 10.54 -9.92 3.70
CA ASN A 553 10.74 -11.21 4.38
C ASN A 553 9.68 -12.20 3.90
N LYS A 554 9.75 -13.44 4.39
CA LYS A 554 8.75 -14.47 4.10
C LYS A 554 8.30 -15.23 5.33
N VAL A 555 7.09 -15.72 5.31
CA VAL A 555 6.51 -16.63 6.29
C VAL A 555 6.01 -17.89 5.60
N LYS A 556 5.91 -18.99 6.34
CA LYS A 556 5.35 -20.25 5.82
C LYS A 556 3.83 -20.13 5.62
N GLY A 557 3.34 -20.87 4.63
CA GLY A 557 1.92 -20.99 4.33
C GLY A 557 1.39 -19.86 3.46
N ASN A 558 0.10 -19.90 3.21
CA ASN A 558 -0.65 -19.00 2.34
C ASN A 558 -1.52 -18.05 3.15
N VAL A 559 -1.56 -16.78 2.77
CA VAL A 559 -2.50 -15.81 3.30
C VAL A 559 -3.84 -15.93 2.58
N LEU A 560 -4.94 -15.97 3.32
CA LEU A 560 -6.27 -16.09 2.72
C LEU A 560 -6.65 -14.83 1.92
N ASN A 561 -6.55 -13.67 2.56
CA ASN A 561 -6.88 -12.37 1.98
C ASN A 561 -6.31 -11.23 2.84
N GLN A 562 -6.64 -9.99 2.51
CA GLN A 562 -6.14 -8.80 3.23
C GLN A 562 -6.53 -8.76 4.72
N TYR A 563 -7.65 -9.38 5.15
CA TYR A 563 -8.06 -9.43 6.57
C TYR A 563 -7.25 -10.37 7.41
N SER A 564 -6.50 -11.26 6.76
CA SER A 564 -5.52 -12.09 7.44
C SER A 564 -4.25 -11.32 7.80
N MET A 565 -4.24 -10.00 7.62
CA MET A 565 -3.13 -9.09 7.88
C MET A 565 -3.59 -7.83 8.58
N ASP A 566 -2.73 -7.30 9.46
CA ASP A 566 -2.95 -6.03 10.12
C ASP A 566 -1.61 -5.42 10.60
N GLU A 567 -1.63 -4.13 10.92
CA GLU A 567 -0.54 -3.44 11.59
C GLU A 567 -1.06 -2.81 12.89
N HIS A 568 -0.51 -3.22 14.01
CA HIS A 568 -0.90 -2.75 15.33
C HIS A 568 0.31 -2.44 16.21
N ASN A 569 0.35 -1.24 16.80
CA ASN A 569 1.43 -0.79 17.70
C ASN A 569 2.84 -0.94 17.12
N GLY A 570 2.99 -0.74 15.79
CA GLY A 570 4.28 -0.85 15.09
C GLY A 570 4.67 -2.27 14.69
N TYR A 571 3.84 -3.27 14.99
CA TYR A 571 4.03 -4.65 14.60
C TYR A 571 3.11 -5.02 13.42
N PHE A 572 3.66 -5.71 12.43
CA PHE A 572 2.87 -6.36 11.40
C PHE A 572 2.46 -7.77 11.86
N ARG A 573 1.19 -8.11 11.69
CA ARG A 573 0.61 -9.40 12.09
C ARG A 573 -0.02 -10.07 10.88
N ILE A 574 0.21 -11.37 10.73
CA ILE A 574 -0.29 -12.16 9.60
C ILE A 574 -0.72 -13.56 10.05
N ALA A 575 -1.86 -14.02 9.53
CA ALA A 575 -2.37 -15.36 9.70
C ALA A 575 -2.27 -16.13 8.38
N THR A 576 -1.66 -17.31 8.40
CA THR A 576 -1.42 -18.16 7.23
C THR A 576 -1.85 -19.61 7.46
N THR A 577 -2.26 -20.28 6.37
CA THR A 577 -2.47 -21.73 6.33
C THR A 577 -1.30 -22.38 5.60
N GLU A 578 -0.62 -23.30 6.27
CA GLU A 578 0.45 -24.12 5.72
C GLU A 578 -0.09 -25.49 5.30
N GLU A 579 0.13 -25.86 4.05
CA GLU A 579 -0.16 -27.17 3.50
C GLU A 579 1.16 -27.85 3.17
N SER A 580 1.33 -29.07 3.62
CA SER A 580 2.50 -29.88 3.29
C SER A 580 2.09 -31.32 2.97
N TYR A 581 2.80 -31.93 2.02
CA TYR A 581 2.59 -33.33 1.67
C TYR A 581 3.80 -34.15 2.13
N THR A 582 3.61 -34.93 3.18
CA THR A 582 4.69 -35.71 3.77
C THR A 582 4.27 -37.17 3.94
N ARG A 583 5.07 -38.09 3.40
CA ARG A 583 4.87 -39.56 3.52
C ARG A 583 3.49 -40.09 3.06
N GLY A 584 2.88 -39.42 2.08
CA GLY A 584 1.56 -39.84 1.56
C GLY A 584 0.36 -39.21 2.27
N GLU A 585 0.59 -38.30 3.23
CA GLU A 585 -0.46 -37.58 3.96
C GLU A 585 -0.38 -36.08 3.69
N PHE A 586 -1.53 -35.45 3.49
CA PHE A 586 -1.66 -33.99 3.49
C PHE A 586 -1.78 -33.51 4.94
N LEU A 587 -0.86 -32.64 5.32
CA LEU A 587 -0.88 -31.98 6.63
C LEU A 587 -1.20 -30.51 6.42
N THR A 588 -2.27 -30.07 7.06
CA THR A 588 -2.66 -28.65 7.08
C THR A 588 -2.51 -28.12 8.50
N THR A 589 -1.99 -26.92 8.66
CA THR A 589 -1.92 -26.23 9.94
C THR A 589 -1.96 -24.73 9.75
N ASN A 590 -2.36 -23.99 10.78
CA ASN A 590 -2.47 -22.54 10.70
C ASN A 590 -1.50 -21.87 11.70
N THR A 591 -0.99 -20.72 11.30
CA THR A 591 -0.01 -19.98 12.07
C THR A 591 -0.36 -18.49 12.10
N VAL A 592 -0.26 -17.88 13.27
CA VAL A 592 -0.23 -16.42 13.43
C VAL A 592 1.22 -16.01 13.67
N THR A 593 1.74 -15.13 12.81
CA THR A 593 3.10 -14.59 12.93
C THR A 593 3.03 -13.10 13.21
N ILE A 594 3.83 -12.62 14.18
CA ILE A 594 3.98 -11.21 14.52
C ILE A 594 5.41 -10.79 14.21
N MET A 595 5.56 -9.66 13.51
CA MET A 595 6.82 -9.17 12.97
C MET A 595 7.05 -7.72 13.40
N ASP A 596 8.31 -7.33 13.61
CA ASP A 596 8.71 -5.96 13.92
C ASP A 596 8.64 -5.03 12.68
N GLU A 597 9.08 -3.78 12.85
CA GLU A 597 9.10 -2.79 11.77
C GLU A 597 9.96 -3.18 10.57
N ASN A 598 10.97 -4.04 10.77
CA ASN A 598 11.86 -4.56 9.74
C ASN A 598 11.42 -5.94 9.21
N LEU A 599 10.22 -6.38 9.54
CA LEU A 599 9.66 -7.70 9.24
C LEU A 599 10.44 -8.87 9.87
N ASN A 600 11.21 -8.66 10.95
CA ASN A 600 11.76 -9.76 11.72
C ASN A 600 10.66 -10.37 12.57
N THR A 601 10.55 -11.70 12.58
CA THR A 601 9.58 -12.39 13.43
C THR A 601 9.93 -12.20 14.89
N VAL A 602 8.99 -11.66 15.68
CA VAL A 602 9.13 -11.46 17.12
C VAL A 602 8.30 -12.46 17.93
N GLY A 603 7.21 -12.97 17.37
CA GLY A 603 6.37 -13.98 17.97
C GLY A 603 5.62 -14.82 16.96
N LYS A 604 5.28 -16.04 17.37
CA LYS A 604 4.50 -16.98 16.56
C LYS A 604 3.55 -17.78 17.44
N LEU A 605 2.39 -18.09 16.89
CA LEU A 605 1.48 -19.12 17.41
C LEU A 605 1.24 -20.13 16.29
N GLU A 606 1.89 -21.28 16.39
CA GLU A 606 1.91 -22.32 15.35
C GLU A 606 1.00 -23.50 15.77
N GLY A 607 0.62 -24.32 14.78
CA GLY A 607 -0.11 -25.57 15.03
C GLY A 607 -1.59 -25.39 15.38
N LEU A 608 -2.19 -24.27 14.99
CA LEU A 608 -3.63 -24.04 15.19
C LEU A 608 -4.45 -24.94 14.27
N ALA A 609 -5.48 -25.59 14.82
CA ALA A 609 -6.48 -26.39 14.12
C ALA A 609 -5.86 -27.31 13.03
N PRO A 610 -5.07 -28.35 13.39
CA PRO A 610 -4.47 -29.24 12.40
C PRO A 610 -5.52 -29.93 11.55
N GLY A 611 -5.32 -29.92 10.22
CA GLY A 611 -6.26 -30.47 9.25
C GLY A 611 -7.31 -29.48 8.76
N GLU A 612 -7.35 -28.24 9.27
CA GLU A 612 -8.33 -27.22 8.93
C GLU A 612 -7.69 -26.03 8.20
N HIS A 613 -8.48 -25.33 7.38
CA HIS A 613 -8.06 -24.11 6.68
C HIS A 613 -8.69 -22.89 7.33
N ILE A 614 -7.96 -21.77 7.35
CA ILE A 614 -8.51 -20.47 7.71
C ILE A 614 -9.64 -20.12 6.73
N LYS A 615 -10.81 -19.79 7.28
CA LYS A 615 -11.97 -19.30 6.53
C LYS A 615 -12.17 -17.79 6.70
N SER A 616 -11.89 -17.27 7.88
CA SER A 616 -11.81 -15.82 8.10
C SER A 616 -10.88 -15.49 9.25
N ALA A 617 -10.36 -14.29 9.20
CA ALA A 617 -9.56 -13.70 10.26
C ALA A 617 -10.03 -12.26 10.54
N ARG A 618 -9.94 -11.83 11.81
CA ARG A 618 -10.20 -10.46 12.21
C ARG A 618 -9.26 -10.02 13.29
N PHE A 619 -8.54 -8.93 13.06
CA PHE A 619 -7.66 -8.28 14.02
C PHE A 619 -8.39 -7.12 14.66
N MET A 620 -8.41 -7.05 16.00
CA MET A 620 -9.08 -6.01 16.78
C MET A 620 -8.20 -5.60 17.96
N GLY A 621 -7.43 -4.54 17.81
CA GLY A 621 -6.49 -4.10 18.85
C GLY A 621 -5.53 -5.22 19.25
N ASP A 622 -5.48 -5.55 20.54
CA ASP A 622 -4.60 -6.60 21.07
C ASP A 622 -5.09 -8.04 20.81
N LYS A 623 -6.18 -8.22 20.07
CA LYS A 623 -6.84 -9.53 19.86
C LYS A 623 -6.90 -9.90 18.38
N ILE A 624 -6.87 -11.20 18.12
CA ILE A 624 -7.03 -11.78 16.80
C ILE A 624 -8.11 -12.86 16.91
N TYR A 625 -9.12 -12.77 16.04
CA TYR A 625 -10.17 -13.75 15.90
C TYR A 625 -9.94 -14.54 14.63
N LEU A 626 -9.88 -15.88 14.74
CA LEU A 626 -9.57 -16.75 13.63
C LEU A 626 -10.63 -17.85 13.53
N ILE A 627 -11.22 -18.00 12.38
CA ILE A 627 -12.13 -19.11 12.06
C ILE A 627 -11.42 -20.07 11.12
N THR A 628 -11.40 -21.34 11.50
CA THR A 628 -10.91 -22.44 10.65
C THR A 628 -12.05 -23.42 10.40
N PHE A 629 -11.99 -24.25 9.37
CA PHE A 629 -13.08 -25.17 9.03
C PHE A 629 -12.62 -26.40 8.27
N VAL A 630 -13.20 -27.56 8.66
CA VAL A 630 -13.35 -28.76 7.85
C VAL A 630 -14.78 -29.30 7.96
N GLN A 631 -15.33 -29.45 9.17
CA GLN A 631 -16.68 -29.94 9.43
C GLN A 631 -17.41 -29.18 10.54
N ILE A 632 -16.71 -28.75 11.55
CA ILE A 632 -17.19 -27.96 12.68
C ILE A 632 -16.22 -26.82 12.88
N ASP A 633 -16.73 -25.64 13.04
CA ASP A 633 -16.00 -24.37 13.03
C ASP A 633 -15.49 -23.99 14.43
N PRO A 634 -14.18 -24.02 14.70
CA PRO A 634 -13.66 -23.32 15.86
C PRO A 634 -13.42 -21.85 15.56
N LEU A 635 -14.09 -20.97 16.32
CA LEU A 635 -13.68 -19.59 16.48
C LEU A 635 -12.61 -19.51 17.58
N PHE A 636 -11.39 -19.20 17.22
CA PHE A 636 -10.30 -18.94 18.16
C PHE A 636 -10.26 -17.48 18.56
N VAL A 637 -10.09 -17.22 19.85
CA VAL A 637 -9.76 -15.92 20.41
C VAL A 637 -8.29 -15.94 20.84
N ILE A 638 -7.46 -15.15 20.19
CA ILE A 638 -6.01 -15.13 20.38
C ILE A 638 -5.62 -13.78 20.98
N GLU A 639 -4.86 -13.80 22.08
CA GLU A 639 -4.22 -12.61 22.64
C GLU A 639 -2.90 -12.34 21.93
N ALA A 640 -2.70 -11.11 21.49
CA ALA A 640 -1.47 -10.61 20.88
C ALA A 640 -0.98 -9.30 21.52
N LYS A 641 -1.37 -9.06 22.79
CA LYS A 641 -0.94 -7.89 23.57
C LYS A 641 0.56 -7.88 23.80
N ASP A 642 1.13 -9.05 24.14
CA ASP A 642 2.56 -9.27 24.10
C ASP A 642 2.93 -9.84 22.73
N PRO A 643 3.54 -9.03 21.83
CA PRO A 643 3.85 -9.48 20.48
C PRO A 643 4.83 -10.66 20.42
N THR A 644 5.57 -10.91 21.50
CA THR A 644 6.53 -12.02 21.59
C THR A 644 5.88 -13.34 22.04
N ASN A 645 4.65 -13.29 22.56
CA ASN A 645 3.96 -14.45 23.11
C ASN A 645 2.46 -14.50 22.75
N PRO A 646 2.10 -14.53 21.46
CA PRO A 646 0.71 -14.72 21.08
C PRO A 646 0.20 -16.09 21.52
N HIS A 647 -1.01 -16.17 22.09
CA HIS A 647 -1.58 -17.42 22.59
C HIS A 647 -3.10 -17.42 22.56
N VAL A 648 -3.69 -18.61 22.48
CA VAL A 648 -5.15 -18.79 22.50
C VAL A 648 -5.67 -18.55 23.92
N LEU A 649 -6.69 -17.68 24.02
CA LEU A 649 -7.45 -17.44 25.24
C LEU A 649 -8.68 -18.34 25.30
N GLY A 650 -9.41 -18.48 24.22
CA GLY A 650 -10.65 -19.22 24.13
C GLY A 650 -10.90 -19.82 22.75
N GLU A 651 -11.77 -20.82 22.73
CA GLU A 651 -12.21 -21.50 21.51
C GLU A 651 -13.72 -21.77 21.61
N LEU A 652 -14.46 -21.51 20.52
CA LEU A 652 -15.89 -21.79 20.38
C LEU A 652 -16.11 -22.67 19.16
N LYS A 653 -16.67 -23.87 19.37
CA LYS A 653 -17.04 -24.81 18.30
C LYS A 653 -18.54 -24.73 18.03
N ILE A 654 -18.91 -24.42 16.80
CA ILE A 654 -20.30 -24.31 16.35
C ILE A 654 -20.48 -24.98 14.98
N PRO A 655 -21.69 -25.45 14.64
CA PRO A 655 -22.01 -25.91 13.29
C PRO A 655 -21.95 -24.76 12.27
N GLY A 656 -21.47 -25.06 11.08
CA GLY A 656 -21.31 -24.07 10.01
C GLY A 656 -20.01 -23.27 10.11
N TYR A 657 -19.81 -22.30 9.24
CA TYR A 657 -18.60 -21.46 9.24
C TYR A 657 -18.92 -20.05 8.77
N SER A 658 -18.07 -19.09 9.16
CA SER A 658 -18.13 -17.71 8.70
C SER A 658 -16.98 -17.44 7.73
N ASP A 659 -17.32 -17.07 6.49
CA ASP A 659 -16.34 -16.61 5.50
C ASP A 659 -15.91 -15.16 5.77
N TYR A 660 -16.71 -14.42 6.52
CA TYR A 660 -16.45 -13.04 6.85
C TYR A 660 -16.85 -12.71 8.30
N LEU A 661 -15.94 -12.04 9.04
CA LEU A 661 -16.17 -11.50 10.37
C LEU A 661 -16.20 -9.98 10.35
N HIS A 662 -17.32 -9.40 10.79
CA HIS A 662 -17.49 -7.97 10.96
C HIS A 662 -17.46 -7.59 12.43
N PRO A 663 -16.60 -6.64 12.88
CA PRO A 663 -16.69 -6.12 14.24
C PRO A 663 -17.98 -5.31 14.43
N TYR A 664 -18.77 -5.66 15.42
CA TYR A 664 -19.92 -4.85 15.83
C TYR A 664 -19.49 -3.79 16.85
N ASP A 665 -18.83 -4.23 17.90
CA ASP A 665 -18.20 -3.40 18.94
C ASP A 665 -16.98 -4.17 19.55
N GLU A 666 -16.39 -3.66 20.61
CA GLU A 666 -15.24 -4.28 21.28
C GLU A 666 -15.51 -5.68 21.83
N ASN A 667 -16.78 -6.05 22.08
CA ASN A 667 -17.23 -7.28 22.72
C ASN A 667 -18.07 -8.18 21.80
N HIS A 668 -18.39 -7.74 20.59
CA HIS A 668 -19.24 -8.49 19.67
C HIS A 668 -18.71 -8.51 18.25
N LEU A 669 -18.86 -9.68 17.60
CA LEU A 669 -18.57 -9.89 16.19
C LEU A 669 -19.81 -10.41 15.46
N ILE A 670 -20.00 -9.98 14.22
CA ILE A 670 -21.00 -10.57 13.32
C ILE A 670 -20.28 -11.48 12.34
N GLY A 671 -20.67 -12.76 12.31
CA GLY A 671 -20.18 -13.74 11.34
C GLY A 671 -21.19 -13.92 10.20
N PHE A 672 -20.70 -13.89 8.98
CA PHE A 672 -21.46 -14.16 7.78
C PHE A 672 -20.85 -15.36 7.06
N GLY A 673 -21.64 -16.38 6.76
CA GLY A 673 -21.16 -17.60 6.13
C GLY A 673 -22.27 -18.59 5.85
N TYR A 674 -22.01 -19.86 6.07
CA TYR A 674 -22.94 -20.94 5.76
C TYR A 674 -23.22 -21.79 6.98
N ASP A 675 -24.46 -22.25 7.07
CA ASP A 675 -24.83 -23.33 7.97
C ASP A 675 -24.46 -24.68 7.34
N THR A 676 -24.09 -25.66 8.14
CA THR A 676 -23.68 -26.98 7.68
C THR A 676 -24.31 -28.09 8.53
N GLU A 677 -24.55 -29.24 7.90
CA GLU A 677 -24.97 -30.46 8.57
C GLU A 677 -23.94 -31.56 8.34
N ALA A 678 -23.39 -32.10 9.42
CA ALA A 678 -22.45 -33.21 9.33
C ALA A 678 -23.11 -34.49 8.80
N THR A 679 -22.49 -35.16 7.83
CA THR A 679 -22.98 -36.38 7.21
C THR A 679 -21.83 -37.39 7.15
N GLY A 680 -21.64 -38.15 8.20
CA GLY A 680 -20.50 -39.08 8.33
C GLY A 680 -19.18 -38.33 8.36
N ASN A 681 -18.29 -38.58 7.38
CA ASN A 681 -16.98 -37.92 7.29
C ASN A 681 -17.01 -36.66 6.38
N THR A 682 -18.21 -36.23 5.95
CA THR A 682 -18.41 -35.06 5.11
C THR A 682 -19.46 -34.14 5.73
N PHE A 683 -19.71 -32.99 5.11
CA PHE A 683 -20.79 -32.09 5.50
C PHE A 683 -21.63 -31.72 4.28
N ILE A 684 -22.88 -31.34 4.52
CA ILE A 684 -23.76 -30.72 3.52
C ILE A 684 -23.87 -29.24 3.89
N GLN A 685 -23.54 -28.36 2.96
CA GLN A 685 -23.77 -26.93 3.09
C GLN A 685 -25.29 -26.70 2.97
N LYS A 686 -25.81 -25.97 3.95
CA LYS A 686 -27.21 -25.54 4.02
C LYS A 686 -27.35 -24.09 3.50
N GLY A 687 -28.26 -23.35 4.03
CA GLY A 687 -28.47 -21.94 3.75
C GLY A 687 -27.34 -21.03 4.22
N LEU A 688 -27.51 -19.76 3.94
CA LEU A 688 -26.66 -18.69 4.47
C LEU A 688 -26.83 -18.61 5.99
N LYS A 689 -25.76 -18.33 6.72
CA LYS A 689 -25.77 -18.18 8.18
C LYS A 689 -25.30 -16.78 8.57
N VAL A 690 -26.04 -16.14 9.45
CA VAL A 690 -25.62 -14.91 10.15
C VAL A 690 -25.55 -15.22 11.64
N SER A 691 -24.40 -14.95 12.26
CA SER A 691 -24.17 -15.21 13.68
C SER A 691 -23.70 -13.95 14.38
N LEU A 692 -24.18 -13.70 15.60
CA LEU A 692 -23.67 -12.67 16.49
C LEU A 692 -22.92 -13.34 17.64
N PHE A 693 -21.61 -13.14 17.68
CA PHE A 693 -20.74 -13.67 18.72
C PHE A 693 -20.58 -12.67 19.86
N ASP A 694 -20.66 -13.16 21.09
CA ASP A 694 -20.29 -12.44 22.31
C ASP A 694 -18.90 -12.88 22.74
N VAL A 695 -17.94 -11.99 22.66
CA VAL A 695 -16.52 -12.20 23.00
C VAL A 695 -16.11 -11.36 24.21
N SER A 696 -17.09 -10.91 25.03
CA SER A 696 -16.84 -10.16 26.27
C SER A 696 -16.06 -11.00 27.29
N ASP A 697 -16.32 -12.31 27.36
CA ASP A 697 -15.48 -13.28 28.05
C ASP A 697 -14.57 -14.00 27.04
N LEU A 698 -13.35 -13.53 26.89
CA LEU A 698 -12.39 -14.00 25.91
C LEU A 698 -12.01 -15.48 26.09
N ASN A 699 -12.12 -16.01 27.31
CA ASN A 699 -11.85 -17.42 27.60
C ASN A 699 -13.05 -18.33 27.28
N ASN A 700 -14.22 -17.75 27.10
CA ASN A 700 -15.45 -18.52 26.87
C ASN A 700 -16.38 -17.76 25.87
N PRO A 701 -15.93 -17.58 24.62
CA PRO A 701 -16.72 -16.91 23.59
C PRO A 701 -18.00 -17.67 23.32
N LYS A 702 -19.07 -16.99 22.88
CA LYS A 702 -20.38 -17.59 22.65
C LYS A 702 -21.00 -17.10 21.35
N GLU A 703 -21.68 -18.01 20.64
CA GLU A 703 -22.66 -17.63 19.63
C GLU A 703 -23.95 -17.19 20.34
N LYS A 704 -24.17 -15.89 20.48
CA LYS A 704 -25.28 -15.31 21.22
C LYS A 704 -26.60 -15.41 20.48
N PHE A 705 -26.56 -15.17 19.17
CA PHE A 705 -27.68 -15.29 18.25
C PHE A 705 -27.20 -15.86 16.91
N THR A 706 -28.06 -16.61 16.26
CA THR A 706 -27.81 -17.14 14.92
C THR A 706 -29.09 -17.19 14.11
N MET A 707 -28.99 -17.04 12.79
CA MET A 707 -30.10 -17.16 11.84
C MET A 707 -29.59 -17.83 10.56
N THR A 708 -30.30 -18.86 10.12
CA THR A 708 -30.09 -19.53 8.83
C THR A 708 -31.12 -19.04 7.81
N ILE A 709 -30.72 -18.76 6.58
CA ILE A 709 -31.51 -18.11 5.53
C ILE A 709 -31.39 -18.92 4.24
N GLY A 710 -32.54 -19.29 3.68
CA GLY A 710 -32.57 -20.14 2.47
C GLY A 710 -32.15 -21.58 2.76
N ASP A 711 -31.80 -22.34 1.70
CA ASP A 711 -31.41 -23.75 1.76
C ASP A 711 -30.14 -23.99 0.90
N THR A 712 -29.74 -25.22 0.74
CA THR A 712 -28.61 -25.66 -0.09
C THR A 712 -28.61 -24.99 -1.48
N GLY A 713 -27.50 -24.39 -1.86
CA GLY A 713 -27.35 -23.62 -3.09
C GLY A 713 -27.68 -22.12 -2.95
N SER A 714 -28.16 -21.66 -1.78
CA SER A 714 -28.26 -20.23 -1.50
C SER A 714 -26.87 -19.59 -1.47
N TYR A 715 -26.76 -18.36 -1.96
CA TYR A 715 -25.48 -17.69 -2.21
C TYR A 715 -25.58 -16.20 -1.94
N SER A 716 -24.46 -15.59 -1.53
CA SER A 716 -24.28 -14.14 -1.45
C SER A 716 -22.92 -13.73 -2.01
N SER A 717 -22.89 -12.75 -2.90
CA SER A 717 -21.65 -12.15 -3.40
C SER A 717 -20.84 -11.46 -2.30
N MET A 718 -21.47 -11.09 -1.19
CA MET A 718 -20.83 -10.46 -0.03
C MET A 718 -19.71 -11.31 0.57
N TYR A 719 -19.77 -12.64 0.48
CA TYR A 719 -18.74 -13.53 1.02
C TYR A 719 -17.41 -13.43 0.27
N TYR A 720 -17.44 -13.06 -1.01
CA TYR A 720 -16.27 -12.85 -1.86
C TYR A 720 -15.94 -11.35 -2.04
N ASN A 721 -16.95 -10.50 -1.89
CA ASN A 721 -16.82 -9.06 -1.99
C ASN A 721 -17.64 -8.36 -0.90
N PRO A 722 -17.13 -8.27 0.31
CA PRO A 722 -17.81 -7.66 1.43
C PRO A 722 -18.09 -6.14 1.26
N LYS A 723 -17.59 -5.43 0.24
CA LYS A 723 -18.04 -4.08 -0.14
C LYS A 723 -19.53 -4.07 -0.55
N SER A 724 -20.11 -5.22 -0.86
CA SER A 724 -21.56 -5.36 -1.09
C SER A 724 -22.40 -5.42 0.19
N LEU A 725 -21.77 -5.49 1.37
CA LEU A 725 -22.41 -5.34 2.67
C LEU A 725 -22.66 -3.86 2.96
N MET A 726 -23.89 -3.42 2.92
CA MET A 726 -24.31 -2.10 3.41
C MET A 726 -24.43 -2.13 4.94
N ILE A 727 -23.85 -1.12 5.60
CA ILE A 727 -23.85 -0.98 7.05
C ILE A 727 -24.37 0.41 7.41
N ASP A 728 -25.31 0.46 8.32
CA ASP A 728 -25.73 1.67 9.01
C ASP A 728 -25.66 1.43 10.52
N GLU A 729 -24.51 1.78 11.08
CA GLU A 729 -24.24 1.59 12.51
C GLU A 729 -25.22 2.38 13.40
N SER A 730 -25.72 3.53 12.91
CA SER A 730 -26.61 4.39 13.67
C SER A 730 -28.00 3.77 13.91
N ARG A 731 -28.40 2.85 13.05
CA ARG A 731 -29.68 2.12 13.07
C ARG A 731 -29.52 0.61 13.28
N ASP A 732 -28.31 0.12 13.50
CA ASP A 732 -27.96 -1.30 13.58
C ASP A 732 -28.41 -2.09 12.33
N LEU A 733 -28.43 -1.45 11.14
CA LEU A 733 -28.90 -2.06 9.91
C LEU A 733 -27.73 -2.60 9.06
N TYR A 734 -27.93 -3.81 8.59
CA TYR A 734 -27.01 -4.55 7.71
C TYR A 734 -27.80 -5.09 6.53
N ALA A 735 -27.36 -4.81 5.31
CA ALA A 735 -28.01 -5.34 4.12
C ALA A 735 -26.99 -5.92 3.15
N PHE A 736 -27.32 -7.05 2.55
CA PHE A 736 -26.46 -7.71 1.59
C PHE A 736 -27.25 -8.43 0.49
N PRO A 737 -26.67 -8.57 -0.72
CA PRO A 737 -27.29 -9.26 -1.83
C PRO A 737 -27.35 -10.75 -1.59
N VAL A 738 -28.45 -11.38 -1.98
CA VAL A 738 -28.65 -12.82 -1.87
C VAL A 738 -29.34 -13.44 -3.09
N SER A 739 -28.99 -14.68 -3.38
CA SER A 739 -29.76 -15.60 -4.20
C SER A 739 -30.18 -16.75 -3.31
N LEU A 740 -31.47 -16.86 -2.99
CA LEU A 740 -31.98 -17.88 -2.08
C LEU A 740 -32.60 -19.04 -2.88
N ASN A 741 -32.13 -20.22 -2.57
CA ASN A 741 -32.69 -21.45 -3.08
C ASN A 741 -33.65 -22.08 -2.05
N GLU A 742 -34.63 -22.81 -2.52
CA GLU A 742 -35.50 -23.67 -1.72
C GLU A 742 -35.33 -25.09 -2.21
N ARG A 743 -35.05 -26.02 -1.29
CA ARG A 743 -34.85 -27.42 -1.61
C ARG A 743 -36.14 -28.00 -2.07
N THR A 744 -36.23 -28.43 -3.32
CA THR A 744 -37.30 -29.32 -3.79
C THR A 744 -36.95 -30.74 -3.39
N SER A 745 -37.94 -31.49 -2.88
CA SER A 745 -37.84 -32.86 -2.30
C SER A 745 -37.34 -33.96 -3.24
N SER A 746 -36.81 -33.67 -4.39
CA SER A 746 -36.42 -34.63 -5.43
C SER A 746 -34.92 -34.86 -5.50
N ARG A 747 -34.48 -36.03 -5.05
CA ARG A 747 -33.16 -36.55 -5.44
C ARG A 747 -33.25 -37.05 -6.89
N VAL A 748 -32.46 -36.46 -7.78
CA VAL A 748 -32.28 -36.97 -9.13
C VAL A 748 -30.99 -37.77 -9.18
N ASN A 749 -31.09 -39.08 -9.45
CA ASN A 749 -29.95 -40.01 -9.54
C ASN A 749 -29.04 -40.11 -8.28
N GLY A 750 -29.63 -39.93 -7.09
CA GLY A 750 -28.85 -40.03 -5.84
C GLY A 750 -27.99 -38.83 -5.50
N MET A 751 -27.95 -37.80 -6.33
CA MET A 751 -27.31 -36.53 -6.07
C MET A 751 -28.33 -35.51 -5.55
N ASP A 752 -27.92 -34.72 -4.56
CA ASP A 752 -28.72 -33.61 -4.07
C ASP A 752 -28.81 -32.54 -5.17
N TYR A 753 -30.02 -32.27 -5.64
CA TYR A 753 -30.30 -31.27 -6.64
C TYR A 753 -30.31 -29.89 -5.93
N TYR A 754 -29.55 -28.94 -6.44
CA TYR A 754 -29.67 -27.53 -6.02
C TYR A 754 -31.11 -27.11 -6.30
N GLY A 755 -31.79 -26.59 -5.26
CA GLY A 755 -33.17 -26.14 -5.40
C GLY A 755 -33.33 -25.01 -6.42
N ASP A 756 -34.56 -24.74 -6.83
CA ASP A 756 -34.85 -23.60 -7.69
C ASP A 756 -34.62 -22.30 -6.91
N VAL A 757 -34.06 -21.29 -7.55
CA VAL A 757 -33.94 -19.94 -6.97
C VAL A 757 -35.36 -19.40 -6.74
N ARG A 758 -35.67 -19.08 -5.49
CA ARG A 758 -36.98 -18.55 -5.06
C ARG A 758 -36.96 -17.05 -4.78
N PHE A 759 -35.82 -16.51 -4.43
CA PHE A 759 -35.68 -15.11 -4.18
C PHE A 759 -34.32 -14.63 -4.68
N TYR A 760 -34.31 -13.48 -5.31
CA TYR A 760 -33.13 -12.78 -5.73
C TYR A 760 -33.29 -11.31 -5.39
N GLY A 761 -32.31 -10.74 -4.64
CA GLY A 761 -32.40 -9.35 -4.20
C GLY A 761 -31.55 -9.06 -2.97
N ALA A 762 -31.96 -8.05 -2.22
CA ALA A 762 -31.32 -7.66 -0.96
C ALA A 762 -32.16 -8.10 0.24
N LEU A 763 -31.49 -8.58 1.29
CA LEU A 763 -32.08 -8.73 2.62
C LEU A 763 -31.51 -7.65 3.53
N VAL A 764 -32.40 -7.06 4.37
CA VAL A 764 -32.05 -6.02 5.34
C VAL A 764 -32.34 -6.54 6.74
N PHE A 765 -31.31 -6.55 7.57
CA PHE A 765 -31.37 -7.01 8.97
C PHE A 765 -31.11 -5.87 9.93
N GLU A 766 -31.78 -5.92 11.08
CA GLU A 766 -31.36 -5.25 12.30
C GLU A 766 -30.60 -6.27 13.14
N ILE A 767 -29.33 -5.98 13.44
CA ILE A 767 -28.47 -6.85 14.23
C ILE A 767 -28.01 -6.07 15.46
N ASN A 768 -28.46 -6.50 16.63
CA ASN A 768 -28.16 -5.83 17.89
C ASN A 768 -27.91 -6.85 19.01
N PRO A 769 -26.87 -6.67 19.85
CA PRO A 769 -26.56 -7.61 20.93
C PRO A 769 -27.66 -7.84 21.94
N ASN A 770 -28.64 -6.93 22.05
CA ASN A 770 -29.74 -7.05 23.01
C ASN A 770 -31.01 -7.65 22.38
N SER A 771 -31.30 -7.35 21.12
CA SER A 771 -32.52 -7.75 20.42
C SER A 771 -32.32 -8.90 19.45
N GLY A 772 -31.06 -9.26 19.15
CA GLY A 772 -30.71 -10.37 18.25
C GLY A 772 -30.63 -9.97 16.79
N ILE A 773 -30.84 -10.94 15.91
CA ILE A 773 -30.79 -10.82 14.45
C ILE A 773 -32.25 -10.83 13.95
N ASN A 774 -32.72 -9.73 13.40
CA ASN A 774 -34.10 -9.55 12.96
C ASN A 774 -34.16 -9.15 11.49
N LEU A 775 -34.82 -9.94 10.63
CA LEU A 775 -35.08 -9.55 9.26
C LEU A 775 -36.10 -8.38 9.26
N LYS A 776 -35.68 -7.21 8.80
CA LYS A 776 -36.51 -6.01 8.71
C LYS A 776 -37.29 -5.97 7.40
N GLY A 777 -36.70 -6.45 6.33
CA GLY A 777 -37.33 -6.47 5.04
C GLY A 777 -36.44 -7.02 3.93
N GLN A 778 -37.03 -7.01 2.74
CA GLN A 778 -36.35 -7.49 1.53
C GLN A 778 -36.70 -6.63 0.34
N VAL A 779 -35.75 -6.53 -0.59
CA VAL A 779 -35.94 -5.85 -1.89
C VAL A 779 -35.71 -6.88 -2.98
N SER A 780 -36.77 -7.17 -3.76
CA SER A 780 -36.69 -8.12 -4.87
C SER A 780 -36.30 -7.41 -6.16
N HIS A 781 -35.45 -8.03 -6.94
CA HIS A 781 -35.22 -7.72 -8.33
C HIS A 781 -35.84 -8.83 -9.17
N GLU A 782 -36.81 -8.49 -10.04
CA GLU A 782 -37.52 -9.46 -10.87
C GLU A 782 -36.56 -10.13 -11.87
N LEU A 783 -36.63 -11.47 -11.95
CA LEU A 783 -35.89 -12.23 -12.94
C LEU A 783 -36.63 -12.07 -14.30
N GLU A 784 -36.06 -11.32 -15.23
CA GLU A 784 -36.56 -11.34 -16.60
C GLU A 784 -36.35 -12.74 -17.21
N ASN A 785 -37.48 -13.38 -17.53
CA ASN A 785 -37.58 -14.62 -18.32
C ASN A 785 -36.61 -15.76 -17.94
N ASN A 786 -36.77 -16.34 -16.76
CA ASN A 786 -36.31 -17.69 -16.35
C ASN A 786 -34.85 -18.12 -16.66
N ASN A 787 -33.98 -17.33 -17.25
CA ASN A 787 -32.68 -17.79 -17.72
C ASN A 787 -31.46 -16.89 -17.52
N TYR A 788 -31.61 -15.66 -17.05
CA TYR A 788 -30.43 -14.81 -16.82
C TYR A 788 -30.48 -14.19 -15.41
N ARG A 789 -29.50 -14.58 -14.57
CA ARG A 789 -29.23 -13.94 -13.28
C ARG A 789 -28.77 -12.51 -13.53
N MET A 790 -29.53 -11.54 -13.08
CA MET A 790 -29.01 -10.17 -12.89
C MET A 790 -28.41 -10.10 -11.50
N ASP A 791 -27.10 -10.11 -11.41
CA ASP A 791 -26.42 -10.05 -10.12
C ASP A 791 -26.63 -8.67 -9.50
N LEU A 792 -27.22 -8.65 -8.30
CA LEU A 792 -27.27 -7.46 -7.47
C LEU A 792 -25.85 -7.14 -7.00
N GLU A 793 -25.32 -5.99 -7.39
CA GLU A 793 -23.91 -5.67 -7.21
C GLU A 793 -23.65 -4.95 -5.91
N ARG A 794 -24.47 -3.91 -5.62
CA ARG A 794 -24.29 -3.06 -4.43
C ARG A 794 -25.62 -2.62 -3.83
N ILE A 795 -25.51 -2.29 -2.55
CA ILE A 795 -26.61 -1.72 -1.75
C ILE A 795 -26.06 -0.52 -1.01
N ILE A 796 -26.71 0.64 -1.15
CA ILE A 796 -26.37 1.87 -0.41
C ILE A 796 -27.65 2.48 0.15
N TYR A 797 -27.52 3.39 1.12
CA TYR A 797 -28.63 4.22 1.55
C TYR A 797 -28.29 5.71 1.49
N ILE A 798 -29.33 6.53 1.27
CA ILE A 798 -29.29 7.98 1.42
C ILE A 798 -30.52 8.32 2.26
N LYS A 799 -30.33 8.83 3.48
CA LYS A 799 -31.40 9.07 4.47
C LYS A 799 -32.23 7.78 4.73
N ASP A 800 -33.53 7.83 4.45
CA ASP A 800 -34.46 6.72 4.61
C ASP A 800 -34.74 5.97 3.29
N THR A 801 -33.88 6.13 2.29
CA THR A 801 -34.02 5.43 1.02
C THR A 801 -32.86 4.46 0.82
N LEU A 802 -33.18 3.21 0.57
CA LEU A 802 -32.27 2.16 0.16
C LEU A 802 -32.18 2.15 -1.37
N PHE A 803 -30.98 2.12 -1.90
CA PHE A 803 -30.73 1.96 -3.34
C PHE A 803 -30.02 0.61 -3.55
N THR A 804 -30.59 -0.18 -4.46
CA THR A 804 -30.05 -1.47 -4.87
C THR A 804 -29.68 -1.38 -6.34
N THR A 805 -28.48 -1.87 -6.71
CA THR A 805 -27.94 -1.68 -8.05
C THR A 805 -27.65 -3.00 -8.75
N THR A 806 -28.05 -3.08 -10.00
CA THR A 806 -27.62 -4.10 -10.97
C THR A 806 -26.94 -3.38 -12.14
N HIS A 807 -26.25 -4.11 -13.01
CA HIS A 807 -25.67 -3.48 -14.22
C HIS A 807 -26.69 -2.79 -15.15
N ARG A 808 -28.00 -2.97 -14.93
CA ARG A 808 -29.08 -2.38 -15.77
C ARG A 808 -29.99 -1.42 -15.04
N GLU A 809 -30.13 -1.51 -13.73
CA GLU A 809 -31.12 -0.75 -12.97
C GLU A 809 -30.58 -0.31 -11.61
N ILE A 810 -30.95 0.90 -11.21
CA ILE A 810 -30.89 1.33 -9.81
C ILE A 810 -32.33 1.47 -9.32
N GLN A 811 -32.68 0.72 -8.27
CA GLN A 811 -33.98 0.78 -7.64
C GLN A 811 -33.90 1.53 -6.31
N ALA A 812 -34.75 2.51 -6.11
CA ALA A 812 -34.97 3.22 -4.85
C ALA A 812 -36.11 2.59 -4.07
N THR A 813 -35.90 2.29 -2.81
CA THR A 813 -36.86 1.61 -1.92
C THR A 813 -36.92 2.36 -0.58
N ASP A 814 -38.09 2.61 -0.04
CA ASP A 814 -38.27 3.20 1.29
C ASP A 814 -37.80 2.23 2.38
N LEU A 815 -36.87 2.64 3.20
CA LEU A 815 -36.21 1.79 4.19
C LEU A 815 -37.13 1.39 5.37
N ASN A 816 -38.21 2.11 5.62
CA ASN A 816 -39.14 1.82 6.68
C ASN A 816 -40.28 0.87 6.25
N THR A 817 -40.71 1.00 5.00
CA THR A 817 -41.86 0.24 4.46
C THR A 817 -41.49 -0.81 3.44
N PHE A 818 -40.26 -0.80 2.93
CA PHE A 818 -39.75 -1.64 1.85
C PHE A 818 -40.54 -1.56 0.54
N LYS A 819 -41.18 -0.41 0.31
CA LYS A 819 -41.91 -0.15 -0.94
C LYS A 819 -40.99 0.52 -1.96
N LYS A 820 -41.02 0.04 -3.21
CA LYS A 820 -40.36 0.70 -4.32
C LYS A 820 -40.88 2.12 -4.48
N LEU A 821 -39.99 3.10 -4.46
CA LEU A 821 -40.25 4.52 -4.66
C LEU A 821 -40.09 4.91 -6.13
N GLY A 822 -39.07 4.37 -6.77
CA GLY A 822 -38.76 4.61 -8.17
C GLY A 822 -37.59 3.74 -8.62
N SER A 823 -37.26 3.82 -9.90
CA SER A 823 -36.06 3.21 -10.45
C SER A 823 -35.61 3.94 -11.70
N ILE A 824 -34.36 3.70 -12.09
CA ILE A 824 -33.78 4.18 -13.34
C ILE A 824 -33.05 3.03 -14.04
N GLU A 825 -33.36 2.85 -15.33
CA GLU A 825 -32.63 1.91 -16.20
C GLU A 825 -31.35 2.56 -16.72
N LEU A 826 -30.27 1.78 -16.78
CA LEU A 826 -28.96 2.15 -17.30
C LEU A 826 -28.75 1.43 -18.63
N ASN A 827 -28.43 2.19 -19.68
CA ASN A 827 -28.31 1.68 -21.05
C ASN A 827 -26.90 1.19 -21.38
#